data_55cf38d197d47e05c46621a258541290
#
_entry.id   55cf38d197d47e05c46621a258541290
#
_cell.length_a   1.000
_cell.length_b   1.000
_cell.length_c   1.000
_cell.angle_alpha   90.00
_cell.angle_beta   90.00
_cell.angle_gamma   90.00
#
_symmetry.space_group_name_H-M   'P 1'
#
loop_
_entity.id
_entity.type
_entity.pdbx_description
1 polymer ?
#
loop_
_entity_poly.entity_id
_entity_poly.type
_entity_poly.pdbx_seq_one_letter_code
_entity_poly.pdbx_strand_id
1 'polypeptide(L)'
;TSGYASVLTNFTYAGGDRWTVTIPAKPSCTKVDFCIALDSTGDPWIKDGGDHSVTFPSDQKVIYASMKAGSEPEIAMPYNVGYEVDAEKQQVSYYYRDDAAFVDGTLKDMTVAVDVNGTEYPMTYNDATKRFEYVKSGLTDGKTYYRYKANGAYVVDAFNSNSEKHNNADYSYFEYYKLNATVTAEVMNKSFNYNENNVVKFKVEQDSSDAKTLEVASASIDVSSLGGSNAMPIEPELQAVTISATTDTTLGIKTLPITVTDQYGNKFSTTVDVEITDRVKENKKDFDWDEAVVYFMMTDRFFDGNESNNTASGADTYGDNPGLYHGGDFAGVTAKLDYLQDLGVNTIWITPIVENIKGVAVTDEGSKDVPYNAAYHGYWASDFTKLNPTLGTTGEFETMISEAHKRGMRIMVDIVVNHAGYGTESTFADMLRDKSVSEGDIKSWQSGLPDFATENADVRAKLVEWQTAWMMDYGVDYFRVDTVKHVDSTTWAALKNSTTKVNSSFKMIGEYFGAGYASNGSSLGTGQMDADLDFDFNDQATSFVSGNISSVEKFLSARNSALNNTYMTGQFLSSHDEDGFKAALMNGKKYTEDEATSAALVAATLQLTAKGIPVIYYGEEVGLSGLNNYPYQTNRYDMDFSKATKDNVTYQHYKNLLSIRNAYTDVFARGSRTVVASSDEEGYDVVSRSYGG
;
A
#
# COMPACT_ATOMS: atom_id res chain seq x y z
N THR A 1 31.11 6.99 -10.91
CA THR A 1 31.28 7.92 -12.02
C THR A 1 30.05 7.87 -12.89
N SER A 2 29.17 8.82 -12.68
CA SER A 2 27.97 9.09 -13.46
C SER A 2 28.36 9.47 -14.89
N GLY A 3 28.25 8.54 -15.82
CA GLY A 3 28.30 8.80 -17.24
C GLY A 3 26.96 8.39 -17.82
N TYR A 4 26.03 9.31 -17.96
CA TYR A 4 24.86 9.11 -18.84
C TYR A 4 25.40 8.97 -20.28
N ALA A 5 25.53 7.75 -20.74
CA ALA A 5 25.62 7.50 -22.17
C ALA A 5 24.19 7.28 -22.64
N SER A 6 23.54 8.31 -23.12
CA SER A 6 22.25 8.19 -23.80
C SER A 6 22.46 7.48 -25.11
N VAL A 7 22.20 6.17 -25.14
CA VAL A 7 22.11 5.41 -26.38
C VAL A 7 20.62 5.38 -26.74
N LEU A 8 20.24 6.18 -27.72
CA LEU A 8 18.90 6.08 -28.31
C LEU A 8 18.80 4.75 -29.07
N THR A 9 17.89 3.88 -28.63
CA THR A 9 17.57 2.62 -29.30
C THR A 9 16.09 2.63 -29.66
N ASN A 10 15.80 2.47 -30.96
CA ASN A 10 14.41 2.48 -31.43
C ASN A 10 13.70 1.17 -31.10
N PHE A 11 12.43 1.29 -30.70
CA PHE A 11 11.56 0.15 -30.57
C PHE A 11 11.19 -0.43 -31.95
N THR A 12 11.07 -1.74 -32.02
CA THR A 12 10.55 -2.47 -33.17
C THR A 12 9.14 -2.97 -32.89
N TYR A 13 8.22 -2.69 -33.78
CA TYR A 13 6.85 -3.18 -33.66
C TYR A 13 6.79 -4.71 -33.76
N ALA A 14 6.20 -5.33 -32.75
CA ALA A 14 6.14 -6.78 -32.59
C ALA A 14 4.73 -7.38 -32.83
N GLY A 15 3.76 -6.54 -33.20
CA GLY A 15 2.37 -6.94 -33.49
C GLY A 15 1.41 -6.67 -32.34
N GLY A 16 0.13 -6.49 -32.67
CA GLY A 16 -0.88 -6.04 -31.71
C GLY A 16 -0.52 -4.66 -31.14
N ASP A 17 -0.60 -4.47 -29.85
CA ASP A 17 -0.24 -3.23 -29.15
C ASP A 17 1.20 -3.27 -28.61
N ARG A 18 2.11 -4.07 -29.22
CA ARG A 18 3.41 -4.39 -28.62
C ARG A 18 4.57 -3.90 -29.44
N TRP A 19 5.58 -3.42 -28.73
CA TRP A 19 6.84 -2.96 -29.26
C TRP A 19 7.99 -3.57 -28.46
N THR A 20 9.09 -3.92 -29.10
CA THR A 20 10.25 -4.53 -28.46
C THR A 20 11.50 -3.70 -28.68
N VAL A 21 12.40 -3.73 -27.70
CA VAL A 21 13.73 -3.13 -27.78
C VAL A 21 14.71 -4.06 -27.06
N THR A 22 15.91 -4.20 -27.60
CA THR A 22 17.02 -4.88 -26.91
C THR A 22 18.01 -3.83 -26.42
N ILE A 23 18.21 -3.77 -25.12
CA ILE A 23 19.16 -2.88 -24.49
C ILE A 23 20.41 -3.69 -24.14
N PRO A 24 21.56 -3.48 -24.83
CA PRO A 24 22.79 -4.19 -24.49
C PRO A 24 23.36 -3.69 -23.16
N ALA A 25 23.51 -4.60 -22.19
CA ALA A 25 24.12 -4.32 -20.91
C ALA A 25 25.57 -4.83 -20.85
N LYS A 26 26.44 -4.17 -20.09
CA LYS A 26 27.79 -4.67 -19.84
C LYS A 26 27.73 -5.91 -18.93
N PRO A 27 28.67 -6.85 -19.02
CA PRO A 27 28.65 -8.09 -18.21
C PRO A 27 28.66 -7.87 -16.69
N SER A 28 29.10 -6.69 -16.24
CA SER A 28 29.10 -6.30 -14.81
C SER A 28 27.91 -5.42 -14.41
N CYS A 29 26.95 -5.25 -15.31
CA CYS A 29 25.79 -4.41 -15.05
C CYS A 29 24.80 -5.17 -14.18
N THR A 30 24.40 -4.60 -13.06
CA THR A 30 23.40 -5.17 -12.13
C THR A 30 22.05 -4.51 -12.29
N LYS A 31 21.99 -3.37 -12.99
CA LYS A 31 20.78 -2.58 -13.19
C LYS A 31 20.85 -1.81 -14.51
N VAL A 32 19.76 -1.70 -15.21
CA VAL A 32 19.59 -0.82 -16.37
C VAL A 32 18.52 0.21 -16.05
N ASP A 33 18.91 1.48 -16.11
CA ASP A 33 17.99 2.61 -16.02
C ASP A 33 17.69 3.13 -17.42
N PHE A 34 16.44 3.43 -17.73
CA PHE A 34 16.02 3.93 -19.04
C PHE A 34 14.76 4.79 -18.93
N CYS A 35 14.50 5.58 -19.96
CA CYS A 35 13.21 6.23 -20.16
C CYS A 35 12.71 5.98 -21.59
N ILE A 36 11.42 6.00 -21.79
CA ILE A 36 10.80 5.86 -23.10
C ILE A 36 10.40 7.24 -23.58
N ALA A 37 11.02 7.71 -24.66
CA ALA A 37 10.60 8.93 -25.34
C ALA A 37 9.42 8.63 -26.25
N LEU A 38 8.36 9.43 -26.15
CA LEU A 38 7.11 9.23 -26.90
C LEU A 38 7.10 9.91 -28.25
N ASP A 39 8.18 10.59 -28.64
CA ASP A 39 8.30 11.21 -29.94
C ASP A 39 9.58 10.81 -30.69
N SER A 40 9.61 11.11 -31.99
CA SER A 40 10.75 10.79 -32.85
C SER A 40 11.93 11.75 -32.69
N THR A 41 11.81 12.81 -31.94
CA THR A 41 12.88 13.81 -31.73
C THR A 41 13.85 13.40 -30.67
N GLY A 42 13.46 12.42 -29.81
CA GLY A 42 14.25 11.96 -28.69
C GLY A 42 14.32 13.02 -27.56
N ASP A 43 13.36 13.92 -27.49
CA ASP A 43 13.27 14.88 -26.41
C ASP A 43 13.11 14.14 -25.07
N PRO A 44 14.08 14.24 -24.14
CA PRO A 44 14.03 13.51 -22.87
C PRO A 44 12.90 13.99 -21.95
N TRP A 45 12.19 15.05 -22.30
CA TRP A 45 11.09 15.61 -21.53
C TRP A 45 9.71 15.10 -21.96
N ILE A 46 9.61 14.45 -23.13
CA ILE A 46 8.39 13.82 -23.61
C ILE A 46 8.50 12.31 -23.32
N LYS A 47 8.24 11.94 -22.08
CA LYS A 47 8.34 10.57 -21.55
C LYS A 47 6.97 9.95 -21.35
N ASP A 48 6.94 8.62 -21.28
CA ASP A 48 5.73 7.83 -21.00
C ASP A 48 5.29 7.84 -19.52
N GLY A 49 5.99 8.51 -18.63
CA GLY A 49 5.66 8.63 -17.20
C GLY A 49 6.86 8.92 -16.31
N GLY A 50 8.06 8.58 -16.72
CA GLY A 50 9.24 8.81 -15.88
C GLY A 50 10.49 8.07 -16.31
N ASP A 51 11.38 7.86 -15.37
CA ASP A 51 12.55 7.02 -15.51
C ASP A 51 12.21 5.62 -14.95
N HIS A 52 12.51 4.59 -15.72
CA HIS A 52 12.25 3.20 -15.37
C HIS A 52 13.55 2.47 -15.08
N SER A 53 13.49 1.39 -14.32
CA SER A 53 14.66 0.58 -14.04
C SER A 53 14.36 -0.91 -14.02
N VAL A 54 15.35 -1.71 -14.43
CA VAL A 54 15.31 -3.16 -14.33
C VAL A 54 16.60 -3.66 -13.68
N THR A 55 16.46 -4.39 -12.58
CA THR A 55 17.57 -5.02 -11.87
C THR A 55 17.81 -6.43 -12.39
N PHE A 56 19.07 -6.80 -12.64
CA PHE A 56 19.44 -8.14 -13.07
C PHE A 56 19.56 -9.06 -11.86
N PRO A 57 18.82 -10.18 -11.80
CA PRO A 57 19.13 -11.26 -10.88
C PRO A 57 20.58 -11.75 -11.09
N SER A 58 21.27 -12.08 -10.02
CA SER A 58 22.72 -12.30 -10.00
C SER A 58 23.25 -13.43 -10.91
N ASP A 59 22.38 -14.28 -11.40
CA ASP A 59 22.68 -15.48 -12.19
C ASP A 59 22.19 -15.42 -13.66
N GLN A 60 21.48 -14.36 -14.06
CA GLN A 60 20.91 -14.25 -15.40
C GLN A 60 21.76 -13.38 -16.33
N LYS A 61 22.10 -13.90 -17.49
CA LYS A 61 22.80 -13.18 -18.56
C LYS A 61 21.90 -12.37 -19.47
N VAL A 62 20.63 -12.73 -19.54
CA VAL A 62 19.58 -12.07 -20.31
C VAL A 62 18.35 -12.01 -19.45
N ILE A 63 17.73 -10.85 -19.32
CA ILE A 63 16.44 -10.69 -18.72
C ILE A 63 15.45 -10.15 -19.73
N TYR A 64 14.23 -10.59 -19.60
CA TYR A 64 13.10 -10.04 -20.34
C TYR A 64 12.23 -9.27 -19.36
N ALA A 65 11.89 -8.07 -19.71
CA ALA A 65 10.96 -7.25 -18.96
C ALA A 65 9.83 -6.79 -19.87
N SER A 66 8.63 -6.73 -19.35
CA SER A 66 7.47 -6.15 -20.03
C SER A 66 6.91 -5.02 -19.18
N MET A 67 6.36 -4.00 -19.83
CA MET A 67 5.68 -2.90 -19.17
C MET A 67 4.52 -2.41 -20.03
N LYS A 68 3.54 -1.82 -19.38
CA LYS A 68 2.55 -0.96 -20.06
C LYS A 68 3.08 0.47 -20.04
N ALA A 69 2.72 1.27 -21.03
CA ALA A 69 3.06 2.69 -21.04
C ALA A 69 2.63 3.35 -19.72
N GLY A 70 3.53 4.08 -19.09
CA GLY A 70 3.31 4.74 -17.79
C GLY A 70 3.38 3.84 -16.55
N SER A 71 3.82 2.57 -16.69
CA SER A 71 4.02 1.65 -15.55
C SER A 71 5.48 1.22 -15.42
N GLU A 72 5.85 0.70 -14.25
CA GLU A 72 7.17 0.11 -14.07
C GLU A 72 7.32 -1.23 -14.81
N PRO A 73 8.55 -1.56 -15.29
CA PRO A 73 8.79 -2.82 -15.95
C PRO A 73 8.74 -4.01 -14.98
N GLU A 74 8.06 -5.06 -15.39
CA GLU A 74 8.06 -6.34 -14.71
C GLU A 74 8.99 -7.32 -15.42
N ILE A 75 9.80 -8.08 -14.67
CA ILE A 75 10.63 -9.14 -15.23
C ILE A 75 9.72 -10.32 -15.59
N ALA A 76 9.11 -10.23 -16.75
CA ALA A 76 8.23 -11.26 -17.29
C ALA A 76 8.09 -11.10 -18.81
N MET A 77 7.99 -12.21 -19.52
CA MET A 77 7.65 -12.15 -20.93
C MET A 77 6.16 -11.93 -21.12
N PRO A 78 5.79 -11.02 -22.02
CA PRO A 78 4.39 -10.71 -22.31
C PRO A 78 3.61 -11.85 -22.96
N TYR A 79 4.26 -12.96 -23.29
CA TYR A 79 3.69 -14.05 -24.07
C TYR A 79 3.67 -15.40 -23.33
N ASN A 80 4.03 -15.45 -22.03
CA ASN A 80 4.20 -16.71 -21.30
C ASN A 80 4.95 -17.75 -22.15
N VAL A 81 6.25 -17.58 -22.29
CA VAL A 81 7.12 -18.58 -22.95
C VAL A 81 7.76 -19.45 -21.89
N GLY A 82 8.22 -20.65 -22.31
CA GLY A 82 8.75 -21.63 -21.40
C GLY A 82 7.80 -22.81 -21.20
N TYR A 83 7.52 -23.18 -19.99
CA TYR A 83 6.60 -24.29 -19.68
C TYR A 83 5.61 -23.91 -18.59
N GLU A 84 4.50 -24.64 -18.58
CA GLU A 84 3.48 -24.55 -17.53
C GLU A 84 2.97 -25.97 -17.20
N VAL A 85 3.02 -26.32 -15.91
CA VAL A 85 2.53 -27.60 -15.41
C VAL A 85 1.08 -27.45 -14.98
N ASP A 86 0.18 -28.26 -15.55
CA ASP A 86 -1.18 -28.44 -15.08
C ASP A 86 -1.28 -29.81 -14.38
N ALA A 87 -1.09 -29.80 -13.09
CA ALA A 87 -1.09 -31.01 -12.27
C ALA A 87 -2.46 -31.68 -12.21
N GLU A 88 -3.57 -30.92 -12.31
CA GLU A 88 -4.94 -31.47 -12.33
C GLU A 88 -5.19 -32.27 -13.59
N LYS A 89 -4.79 -31.73 -14.75
CA LYS A 89 -4.95 -32.40 -16.05
C LYS A 89 -3.82 -33.38 -16.36
N GLN A 90 -2.82 -33.46 -15.49
CA GLN A 90 -1.61 -34.29 -15.69
C GLN A 90 -0.94 -33.99 -17.04
N GLN A 91 -0.71 -32.72 -17.32
CA GLN A 91 -0.14 -32.26 -18.57
C GLN A 91 0.84 -31.09 -18.38
N VAL A 92 1.70 -30.91 -19.37
CA VAL A 92 2.62 -29.79 -19.49
C VAL A 92 2.37 -29.06 -20.81
N SER A 93 2.20 -27.75 -20.73
CA SER A 93 2.18 -26.88 -21.89
C SER A 93 3.57 -26.28 -22.09
N TYR A 94 4.08 -26.36 -23.31
CA TYR A 94 5.35 -25.76 -23.72
C TYR A 94 5.08 -24.61 -24.65
N TYR A 95 5.77 -23.50 -24.46
CA TYR A 95 5.57 -22.26 -25.19
C TYR A 95 6.91 -21.72 -25.68
N TYR A 96 6.99 -21.38 -26.97
CA TYR A 96 8.19 -20.81 -27.56
C TYR A 96 7.85 -19.62 -28.43
N ARG A 97 8.66 -18.57 -28.32
CA ARG A 97 8.62 -17.42 -29.20
C ARG A 97 10.04 -16.89 -29.43
N ASP A 98 10.32 -16.50 -30.65
CA ASP A 98 11.50 -15.75 -31.04
C ASP A 98 11.04 -14.44 -31.68
N ASP A 99 11.25 -13.31 -31.00
CA ASP A 99 10.85 -12.01 -31.50
C ASP A 99 11.59 -11.60 -32.78
N ALA A 100 12.82 -12.10 -33.01
CA ALA A 100 13.57 -11.86 -34.21
C ALA A 100 12.93 -12.54 -35.45
N ALA A 101 12.03 -13.48 -35.22
CA ALA A 101 11.26 -14.14 -36.31
C ALA A 101 10.05 -13.32 -36.79
N PHE A 102 9.78 -12.16 -36.22
CA PHE A 102 8.67 -11.30 -36.63
C PHE A 102 9.15 -10.12 -37.47
N VAL A 103 8.41 -9.79 -38.53
CA VAL A 103 8.58 -8.59 -39.35
C VAL A 103 7.23 -7.89 -39.44
N ASP A 104 7.16 -6.64 -39.04
CA ASP A 104 5.90 -5.87 -39.00
C ASP A 104 4.76 -6.62 -38.28
N GLY A 105 5.09 -7.30 -37.18
CA GLY A 105 4.14 -8.11 -36.41
C GLY A 105 3.71 -9.42 -37.04
N THR A 106 4.26 -9.78 -38.22
CA THR A 106 3.97 -11.02 -38.92
C THR A 106 5.13 -12.00 -38.72
N LEU A 107 4.80 -13.25 -38.35
CA LEU A 107 5.78 -14.32 -38.25
C LEU A 107 6.37 -14.65 -39.62
N LYS A 108 7.69 -14.70 -39.72
CA LYS A 108 8.42 -15.30 -40.84
C LYS A 108 8.29 -16.82 -40.78
N ASP A 109 8.59 -17.47 -41.90
CA ASP A 109 8.68 -18.93 -41.97
C ASP A 109 9.60 -19.46 -40.86
N MET A 110 9.00 -20.11 -39.87
CA MET A 110 9.68 -20.70 -38.75
C MET A 110 9.05 -22.04 -38.40
N THR A 111 9.89 -23.02 -38.12
CA THR A 111 9.47 -24.30 -37.57
C THR A 111 10.01 -24.48 -36.17
N VAL A 112 9.14 -24.90 -35.25
CA VAL A 112 9.52 -25.17 -33.90
C VAL A 112 9.03 -26.54 -33.45
N ALA A 113 9.88 -27.27 -32.76
CA ALA A 113 9.53 -28.47 -32.03
C ALA A 113 10.04 -28.37 -30.59
N VAL A 114 9.39 -29.04 -29.65
CA VAL A 114 9.94 -29.27 -28.32
C VAL A 114 10.48 -30.70 -28.24
N ASP A 115 11.73 -30.83 -27.84
CA ASP A 115 12.36 -32.11 -27.51
C ASP A 115 12.16 -32.36 -26.02
N VAL A 116 11.37 -33.39 -25.69
CA VAL A 116 11.10 -33.79 -24.29
C VAL A 116 11.71 -35.18 -24.08
N ASN A 117 12.70 -35.26 -23.18
CA ASN A 117 13.43 -36.48 -22.85
C ASN A 117 13.97 -37.22 -24.12
N GLY A 118 14.42 -36.46 -25.12
CA GLY A 118 14.96 -37.02 -26.38
C GLY A 118 13.93 -37.36 -27.46
N THR A 119 12.66 -37.00 -27.26
CA THR A 119 11.61 -37.17 -28.27
C THR A 119 11.11 -35.79 -28.71
N GLU A 120 11.17 -35.55 -30.03
CA GLU A 120 10.73 -34.27 -30.64
C GLU A 120 9.22 -34.27 -30.91
N TYR A 121 8.55 -33.20 -30.53
CA TYR A 121 7.13 -32.95 -30.79
C TYR A 121 6.98 -31.62 -31.53
N PRO A 122 6.37 -31.60 -32.70
CA PRO A 122 6.11 -30.36 -33.45
C PRO A 122 5.21 -29.42 -32.64
N MET A 123 5.55 -28.16 -32.61
CA MET A 123 4.75 -27.12 -31.95
C MET A 123 3.92 -26.39 -33.02
N THR A 124 2.72 -25.97 -32.62
CA THR A 124 1.79 -25.23 -33.47
C THR A 124 1.85 -23.74 -33.13
N TYR A 125 1.98 -22.90 -34.16
CA TYR A 125 1.89 -21.46 -33.95
C TYR A 125 0.44 -21.04 -33.69
N ASN A 126 0.26 -20.28 -32.64
CA ASN A 126 -1.02 -19.68 -32.24
C ASN A 126 -0.96 -18.16 -32.49
N ASP A 127 -1.72 -17.68 -33.49
CA ASP A 127 -1.72 -16.29 -33.90
C ASP A 127 -2.33 -15.34 -32.80
N ALA A 128 -3.27 -15.85 -32.01
CA ALA A 128 -3.87 -15.07 -30.95
C ALA A 128 -2.89 -14.78 -29.78
N THR A 129 -2.04 -15.77 -29.43
CA THR A 129 -1.04 -15.64 -28.37
C THR A 129 0.35 -15.28 -28.91
N LYS A 130 0.52 -15.24 -30.25
CA LYS A 130 1.78 -14.89 -30.93
C LYS A 130 2.98 -15.75 -30.53
N ARG A 131 2.74 -17.05 -30.26
CA ARG A 131 3.77 -18.01 -29.83
C ARG A 131 3.50 -19.41 -30.41
N PHE A 132 4.50 -20.27 -30.40
CA PHE A 132 4.36 -21.69 -30.66
C PHE A 132 3.96 -22.44 -29.41
N GLU A 133 3.04 -23.39 -29.53
CA GLU A 133 2.46 -24.09 -28.37
C GLU A 133 2.44 -25.61 -28.63
N TYR A 134 2.69 -26.38 -27.59
CA TYR A 134 2.50 -27.82 -27.55
C TYR A 134 2.06 -28.26 -26.16
N VAL A 135 1.06 -29.11 -26.06
CA VAL A 135 0.58 -29.69 -24.80
C VAL A 135 0.90 -31.18 -24.78
N LYS A 136 1.65 -31.60 -23.77
CA LYS A 136 1.99 -33.00 -23.54
C LYS A 136 1.24 -33.54 -22.34
N SER A 137 0.44 -34.60 -22.56
CA SER A 137 -0.22 -35.35 -21.48
C SER A 137 0.68 -36.44 -20.91
N GLY A 138 0.36 -36.92 -19.72
CA GLY A 138 1.10 -37.98 -19.04
C GLY A 138 2.28 -37.43 -18.24
N LEU A 139 2.00 -36.45 -17.34
CA LEU A 139 2.97 -35.95 -16.37
C LEU A 139 3.38 -37.10 -15.41
N THR A 140 4.67 -37.24 -15.19
CA THR A 140 5.24 -38.31 -14.34
C THR A 140 6.17 -37.74 -13.30
N ASP A 141 6.26 -38.40 -12.15
CA ASP A 141 7.16 -38.01 -11.05
C ASP A 141 8.62 -37.99 -11.51
N GLY A 142 9.36 -36.99 -11.04
CA GLY A 142 10.77 -36.80 -11.29
C GLY A 142 11.10 -35.63 -12.24
N LYS A 143 12.36 -35.64 -12.72
CA LYS A 143 12.85 -34.63 -13.65
C LYS A 143 12.33 -34.91 -15.06
N THR A 144 11.83 -33.88 -15.71
CA THR A 144 11.53 -33.86 -17.15
C THR A 144 12.47 -32.89 -17.83
N TYR A 145 13.28 -33.40 -18.76
CA TYR A 145 14.22 -32.62 -19.55
C TYR A 145 13.56 -32.17 -20.84
N TYR A 146 13.74 -30.90 -21.20
CA TYR A 146 13.22 -30.37 -22.45
C TYR A 146 14.12 -29.28 -23.03
N ARG A 147 14.00 -29.07 -24.33
CA ARG A 147 14.62 -27.96 -25.08
C ARG A 147 13.83 -27.71 -26.35
N TYR A 148 14.01 -26.56 -26.94
CA TYR A 148 13.33 -26.26 -28.20
C TYR A 148 14.27 -26.52 -29.37
N LYS A 149 13.68 -26.86 -30.53
CA LYS A 149 14.36 -26.96 -31.81
C LYS A 149 13.74 -25.94 -32.76
N ALA A 150 14.38 -24.79 -32.91
CA ALA A 150 13.93 -23.68 -33.72
C ALA A 150 14.72 -23.66 -35.04
N ASN A 151 14.04 -23.79 -36.18
CA ASN A 151 14.65 -23.89 -37.51
C ASN A 151 15.82 -24.89 -37.58
N GLY A 152 15.66 -26.01 -36.90
CA GLY A 152 16.65 -27.09 -36.86
C GLY A 152 17.78 -26.95 -35.82
N ALA A 153 17.89 -25.80 -35.15
CA ALA A 153 18.86 -25.58 -34.08
C ALA A 153 18.24 -25.83 -32.72
N TYR A 154 18.94 -26.55 -31.84
CA TYR A 154 18.49 -26.74 -30.46
C TYR A 154 18.86 -25.54 -29.61
N VAL A 155 17.91 -25.10 -28.79
CA VAL A 155 18.05 -24.03 -27.82
C VAL A 155 17.42 -24.46 -26.49
N VAL A 156 18.07 -24.14 -25.38
CA VAL A 156 17.48 -24.29 -24.03
C VAL A 156 16.46 -23.20 -23.79
N ASP A 157 15.58 -23.43 -22.84
CA ASP A 157 14.62 -22.41 -22.40
C ASP A 157 15.35 -21.30 -21.64
N ALA A 158 15.38 -20.12 -22.22
CA ALA A 158 16.04 -18.95 -21.64
C ALA A 158 15.32 -18.41 -20.37
N PHE A 159 14.07 -18.83 -20.15
CA PHE A 159 13.24 -18.42 -19.00
C PHE A 159 13.26 -19.41 -17.85
N ASN A 160 13.91 -20.56 -18.06
CA ASN A 160 14.08 -21.57 -17.03
C ASN A 160 15.53 -21.58 -16.57
N SER A 161 15.78 -21.15 -15.33
CA SER A 161 17.12 -21.18 -14.71
C SER A 161 17.66 -22.59 -14.49
N ASN A 162 16.76 -23.59 -14.45
CA ASN A 162 17.14 -24.98 -14.26
C ASN A 162 17.59 -25.59 -15.60
N SER A 163 18.90 -25.67 -15.79
CA SER A 163 19.50 -26.32 -16.97
C SER A 163 20.71 -27.15 -16.57
N GLU A 164 20.82 -28.32 -17.22
CA GLU A 164 21.98 -29.22 -17.01
C GLU A 164 22.22 -30.08 -18.27
N LYS A 165 23.37 -30.75 -18.30
CA LYS A 165 23.66 -31.70 -19.38
C LYS A 165 22.90 -33.01 -19.15
N HIS A 166 22.05 -33.34 -20.12
CA HIS A 166 21.39 -34.62 -20.22
C HIS A 166 21.78 -35.30 -21.54
N ASN A 167 22.26 -36.56 -21.50
CA ASN A 167 22.74 -37.29 -22.68
C ASN A 167 23.77 -36.50 -23.51
N ASN A 168 24.73 -35.84 -22.85
CA ASN A 168 25.77 -34.98 -23.44
C ASN A 168 25.29 -33.73 -24.20
N ALA A 169 24.04 -33.32 -24.03
CA ALA A 169 23.47 -32.11 -24.60
C ALA A 169 22.87 -31.23 -23.51
N ASP A 170 22.77 -29.95 -23.77
CA ASP A 170 22.18 -29.00 -22.82
C ASP A 170 20.64 -29.06 -22.90
N TYR A 171 19.99 -29.21 -21.76
CA TYR A 171 18.54 -29.23 -21.58
C TYR A 171 18.14 -28.33 -20.43
N SER A 172 17.02 -27.69 -20.56
CA SER A 172 16.26 -27.18 -19.41
C SER A 172 15.50 -28.33 -18.77
N TYR A 173 15.19 -28.22 -17.49
CA TYR A 173 14.38 -29.22 -16.80
C TYR A 173 13.43 -28.59 -15.81
N PHE A 174 12.37 -29.32 -15.47
CA PHE A 174 11.54 -29.09 -14.30
C PHE A 174 11.37 -30.39 -13.52
N GLU A 175 11.06 -30.27 -12.26
CA GLU A 175 10.69 -31.41 -11.42
C GLU A 175 9.20 -31.37 -11.14
N TYR A 176 8.57 -32.52 -11.19
CA TYR A 176 7.20 -32.73 -10.78
C TYR A 176 7.12 -33.97 -9.89
N TYR A 177 6.34 -33.88 -8.83
CA TYR A 177 5.95 -35.02 -8.00
C TYR A 177 4.47 -34.85 -7.66
N LYS A 178 3.71 -35.90 -7.86
CA LYS A 178 2.34 -35.94 -7.39
C LYS A 178 2.34 -36.11 -5.90
N LEU A 179 1.88 -35.11 -5.18
CA LEU A 179 1.71 -35.13 -3.73
C LEU A 179 0.23 -35.24 -3.38
N ASN A 180 -0.06 -35.78 -2.20
CA ASN A 180 -1.40 -35.89 -1.65
C ASN A 180 -1.44 -35.21 -0.30
N ALA A 181 -2.44 -34.38 -0.08
CA ALA A 181 -2.63 -33.66 1.18
C ALA A 181 -4.10 -33.41 1.46
N THR A 182 -4.41 -33.32 2.74
CA THR A 182 -5.69 -32.84 3.23
C THR A 182 -5.52 -31.41 3.72
N VAL A 183 -6.39 -30.52 3.28
CA VAL A 183 -6.46 -29.15 3.78
C VAL A 183 -7.68 -29.01 4.68
N THR A 184 -7.46 -28.47 5.87
CA THR A 184 -8.53 -28.10 6.82
C THR A 184 -8.50 -26.60 7.04
N ALA A 185 -9.65 -26.01 7.34
CA ALA A 185 -9.74 -24.58 7.61
C ALA A 185 -10.67 -24.28 8.78
N GLU A 186 -10.38 -23.18 9.46
CA GLU A 186 -11.19 -22.66 10.57
C GLU A 186 -11.27 -21.14 10.52
N VAL A 187 -12.35 -20.58 11.06
CA VAL A 187 -12.50 -19.15 11.30
C VAL A 187 -12.41 -18.83 12.78
N MET A 188 -11.87 -17.67 13.10
CA MET A 188 -11.78 -17.19 14.48
C MET A 188 -13.17 -17.02 15.11
N ASN A 189 -14.06 -16.32 14.42
CA ASN A 189 -15.46 -16.11 14.81
C ASN A 189 -16.39 -16.75 13.77
N LYS A 190 -17.37 -17.52 14.24
CA LYS A 190 -18.36 -18.16 13.35
C LYS A 190 -19.29 -17.16 12.69
N SER A 191 -19.45 -15.98 13.28
CA SER A 191 -20.25 -14.89 12.74
C SER A 191 -19.55 -13.55 12.95
N PHE A 192 -19.77 -12.62 12.04
CA PHE A 192 -19.29 -11.22 12.12
C PHE A 192 -20.15 -10.32 11.22
N ASN A 193 -20.10 -9.01 11.43
CA ASN A 193 -20.78 -8.02 10.60
C ASN A 193 -19.76 -7.21 9.77
N TYR A 194 -20.25 -6.37 8.84
CA TYR A 194 -19.38 -5.62 7.91
C TYR A 194 -18.41 -4.64 8.58
N ASN A 195 -18.67 -4.22 9.83
CA ASN A 195 -17.75 -3.36 10.59
C ASN A 195 -16.66 -4.13 11.33
N GLU A 196 -16.72 -5.46 11.31
CA GLU A 196 -15.76 -6.35 11.93
C GLU A 196 -14.87 -7.02 10.88
N ASN A 197 -13.71 -7.44 11.30
CA ASN A 197 -12.81 -8.31 10.56
C ASN A 197 -12.85 -9.72 11.18
N ASN A 198 -12.44 -10.71 10.41
CA ASN A 198 -12.36 -12.09 10.92
C ASN A 198 -11.06 -12.75 10.40
N VAL A 199 -10.51 -13.69 11.12
CA VAL A 199 -9.32 -14.41 10.70
C VAL A 199 -9.71 -15.80 10.26
N VAL A 200 -9.32 -16.17 9.03
CA VAL A 200 -9.38 -17.53 8.50
C VAL A 200 -7.98 -18.12 8.56
N LYS A 201 -7.89 -19.36 9.03
CA LYS A 201 -6.66 -20.16 9.03
C LYS A 201 -6.88 -21.44 8.27
N PHE A 202 -5.82 -21.93 7.63
CA PHE A 202 -5.82 -23.28 7.08
C PHE A 202 -4.62 -24.07 7.60
N LYS A 203 -4.69 -25.39 7.47
CA LYS A 203 -3.61 -26.32 7.76
C LYS A 203 -3.56 -27.36 6.67
N VAL A 204 -2.34 -27.70 6.24
CA VAL A 204 -2.08 -28.76 5.26
C VAL A 204 -1.47 -29.95 5.98
N GLU A 205 -2.07 -31.11 5.81
CA GLU A 205 -1.54 -32.39 6.29
C GLU A 205 -1.22 -33.28 5.10
N GLN A 206 0.08 -33.46 4.85
CA GLN A 206 0.58 -34.29 3.76
C GLN A 206 0.43 -35.77 4.07
N ASP A 207 0.16 -36.58 3.04
CA ASP A 207 0.19 -38.03 3.16
C ASP A 207 1.63 -38.52 3.40
N SER A 208 1.83 -39.33 4.43
CA SER A 208 3.15 -39.84 4.82
C SER A 208 3.76 -40.81 3.80
N SER A 209 3.01 -41.25 2.80
CA SER A 209 3.48 -42.12 1.72
C SER A 209 4.13 -41.36 0.56
N ASP A 210 4.02 -40.05 0.51
CA ASP A 210 4.58 -39.24 -0.55
C ASP A 210 6.12 -39.22 -0.52
N ALA A 211 6.73 -39.26 -1.71
CA ALA A 211 8.17 -39.34 -1.88
C ALA A 211 8.94 -38.03 -1.57
N LYS A 212 8.23 -36.90 -1.53
CA LYS A 212 8.79 -35.57 -1.33
C LYS A 212 7.99 -34.81 -0.29
N THR A 213 8.65 -33.92 0.43
CA THR A 213 8.00 -32.99 1.35
C THR A 213 7.20 -31.96 0.59
N LEU A 214 5.98 -31.69 1.02
CA LEU A 214 5.13 -30.63 0.49
C LEU A 214 5.56 -29.29 1.08
N GLU A 215 5.75 -28.32 0.18
CA GLU A 215 5.91 -26.92 0.52
C GLU A 215 4.76 -26.13 -0.12
N VAL A 216 4.12 -25.26 0.65
CA VAL A 216 3.05 -24.41 0.13
C VAL A 216 3.66 -23.28 -0.69
N ALA A 217 3.48 -23.32 -2.00
CA ALA A 217 3.97 -22.27 -2.91
C ALA A 217 3.01 -21.07 -2.96
N SER A 218 1.70 -21.34 -2.91
CA SER A 218 0.68 -20.28 -2.85
C SER A 218 -0.60 -20.79 -2.20
N ALA A 219 -1.36 -19.86 -1.63
CA ALA A 219 -2.69 -20.14 -1.13
C ALA A 219 -3.62 -18.95 -1.41
N SER A 220 -4.90 -19.22 -1.61
CA SER A 220 -5.91 -18.18 -1.82
C SER A 220 -7.26 -18.58 -1.23
N ILE A 221 -8.08 -17.57 -0.94
CA ILE A 221 -9.46 -17.73 -0.50
C ILE A 221 -10.38 -16.93 -1.40
N ASP A 222 -11.51 -17.52 -1.80
CA ASP A 222 -12.59 -16.82 -2.50
C ASP A 222 -13.49 -16.11 -1.49
N VAL A 223 -13.40 -14.80 -1.47
CA VAL A 223 -14.23 -13.91 -0.62
C VAL A 223 -15.21 -13.08 -1.47
N SER A 224 -15.49 -13.49 -2.70
CA SER A 224 -16.44 -12.78 -3.58
C SER A 224 -17.86 -12.70 -2.99
N SER A 225 -18.28 -13.71 -2.23
CA SER A 225 -19.55 -13.70 -1.51
C SER A 225 -19.60 -12.69 -0.35
N LEU A 226 -18.46 -12.12 0.03
CA LEU A 226 -18.31 -11.03 1.00
C LEU A 226 -18.11 -9.65 0.33
N GLY A 227 -18.12 -9.61 -1.01
CA GLY A 227 -17.87 -8.40 -1.80
C GLY A 227 -16.40 -8.17 -2.18
N GLY A 228 -15.51 -9.11 -1.85
CA GLY A 228 -14.08 -9.03 -2.16
C GLY A 228 -13.66 -9.83 -3.40
N SER A 229 -12.38 -10.21 -3.46
CA SER A 229 -11.78 -10.98 -4.56
C SER A 229 -12.21 -12.46 -4.55
N ASN A 230 -12.30 -13.06 -5.73
CA ASN A 230 -12.49 -14.51 -5.87
C ASN A 230 -11.17 -15.32 -5.70
N ALA A 231 -10.04 -14.64 -5.50
CA ALA A 231 -8.74 -15.26 -5.28
C ALA A 231 -7.85 -14.35 -4.41
N MET A 232 -8.35 -13.99 -3.22
CA MET A 232 -7.58 -13.21 -2.25
C MET A 232 -6.40 -14.03 -1.75
N PRO A 233 -5.16 -13.52 -1.84
CA PRO A 233 -3.98 -14.29 -1.44
C PRO A 233 -3.95 -14.53 0.07
N ILE A 234 -3.41 -15.68 0.45
CA ILE A 234 -3.03 -16.01 1.83
C ILE A 234 -1.52 -16.22 1.85
N GLU A 235 -0.81 -15.51 2.71
CA GLU A 235 0.64 -15.69 2.88
C GLU A 235 0.95 -17.13 3.33
N PRO A 236 1.69 -17.92 2.52
CA PRO A 236 1.93 -19.35 2.81
C PRO A 236 2.59 -19.60 4.15
N GLU A 237 3.48 -18.71 4.55
CA GLU A 237 4.19 -18.78 5.82
C GLU A 237 3.26 -18.60 7.02
N LEU A 238 2.25 -17.73 6.90
CA LEU A 238 1.31 -17.45 7.99
C LEU A 238 0.16 -18.47 8.03
N GLN A 239 -0.21 -19.05 6.91
CA GLN A 239 -1.39 -19.92 6.74
C GLN A 239 -2.66 -19.31 7.33
N ALA A 240 -2.75 -17.99 7.32
CA ALA A 240 -3.84 -17.22 7.88
C ALA A 240 -4.00 -15.89 7.16
N VAL A 241 -5.25 -15.43 7.04
CA VAL A 241 -5.59 -14.14 6.45
C VAL A 241 -6.78 -13.51 7.16
N THR A 242 -6.75 -12.20 7.29
CA THR A 242 -7.90 -11.42 7.75
C THR A 242 -8.84 -11.13 6.59
N ILE A 243 -10.11 -11.45 6.78
CA ILE A 243 -11.21 -11.18 5.84
C ILE A 243 -12.16 -10.13 6.41
N SER A 244 -12.87 -9.43 5.53
CA SER A 244 -13.93 -8.47 5.87
C SER A 244 -15.11 -8.63 4.92
N ALA A 245 -16.28 -8.17 5.35
CA ALA A 245 -17.47 -8.09 4.52
C ALA A 245 -17.76 -6.63 4.13
N THR A 246 -18.51 -6.40 3.06
CA THR A 246 -18.99 -5.07 2.68
C THR A 246 -20.37 -4.78 3.27
N THR A 247 -20.75 -3.51 3.29
CA THR A 247 -22.12 -3.10 3.70
C THR A 247 -23.21 -3.68 2.81
N ASP A 248 -22.87 -4.06 1.57
CA ASP A 248 -23.82 -4.64 0.60
C ASP A 248 -23.86 -6.18 0.66
N THR A 249 -23.03 -6.80 1.52
CA THR A 249 -23.03 -8.25 1.70
C THR A 249 -24.35 -8.73 2.30
N THR A 250 -25.01 -9.66 1.63
CA THR A 250 -26.27 -10.23 2.14
C THR A 250 -26.04 -11.05 3.41
N LEU A 251 -26.97 -10.96 4.35
CA LEU A 251 -26.90 -11.69 5.62
C LEU A 251 -26.96 -13.22 5.43
N GLY A 252 -26.54 -13.95 6.46
CA GLY A 252 -26.57 -15.40 6.52
C GLY A 252 -25.25 -16.07 6.18
N ILE A 253 -25.28 -17.39 6.06
CA ILE A 253 -24.08 -18.23 5.89
C ILE A 253 -23.46 -18.01 4.50
N LYS A 254 -22.13 -17.84 4.49
CA LYS A 254 -21.27 -17.80 3.32
C LYS A 254 -20.25 -18.92 3.39
N THR A 255 -20.16 -19.70 2.33
CA THR A 255 -19.13 -20.73 2.18
C THR A 255 -17.97 -20.13 1.40
N LEU A 256 -16.79 -20.16 1.96
CA LEU A 256 -15.56 -19.55 1.41
C LEU A 256 -14.60 -20.66 0.96
N PRO A 257 -14.40 -20.86 -0.35
CA PRO A 257 -13.42 -21.80 -0.88
C PRO A 257 -11.98 -21.35 -0.63
N ILE A 258 -11.13 -22.29 -0.23
CA ILE A 258 -9.70 -22.11 -0.05
C ILE A 258 -8.97 -23.07 -0.98
N THR A 259 -8.01 -22.56 -1.74
CA THR A 259 -7.14 -23.36 -2.62
C THR A 259 -5.70 -23.16 -2.20
N VAL A 260 -5.00 -24.28 -2.01
CA VAL A 260 -3.57 -24.34 -1.69
C VAL A 260 -2.85 -25.02 -2.84
N THR A 261 -1.76 -24.44 -3.32
CA THR A 261 -0.92 -25.00 -4.39
C THR A 261 0.47 -25.26 -3.83
N ASP A 262 1.00 -26.46 -4.06
CA ASP A 262 2.35 -26.81 -3.66
C ASP A 262 3.42 -26.36 -4.68
N GLN A 263 4.69 -26.60 -4.37
CA GLN A 263 5.84 -26.26 -5.22
C GLN A 263 5.86 -26.99 -6.57
N TYR A 264 5.04 -28.01 -6.76
CA TYR A 264 4.92 -28.80 -8.01
C TYR A 264 3.64 -28.48 -8.78
N GLY A 265 2.80 -27.56 -8.28
CA GLY A 265 1.54 -27.17 -8.89
C GLY A 265 0.35 -28.07 -8.55
N ASN A 266 0.50 -29.04 -7.62
CA ASN A 266 -0.65 -29.79 -7.12
C ASN A 266 -1.56 -28.85 -6.30
N LYS A 267 -2.87 -28.96 -6.52
CA LYS A 267 -3.87 -28.14 -5.86
C LYS A 267 -4.68 -28.95 -4.85
N PHE A 268 -4.84 -28.37 -3.67
CA PHE A 268 -5.65 -28.91 -2.59
C PHE A 268 -6.68 -27.89 -2.19
N SER A 269 -7.92 -28.31 -1.96
CA SER A 269 -8.99 -27.38 -1.67
C SER A 269 -9.80 -27.79 -0.44
N THR A 270 -10.32 -26.79 0.24
CA THR A 270 -11.28 -26.94 1.33
C THR A 270 -12.25 -25.79 1.32
N THR A 271 -13.23 -25.80 2.21
CA THR A 271 -14.15 -24.67 2.41
C THR A 271 -14.28 -24.37 3.89
N VAL A 272 -14.64 -23.13 4.20
CA VAL A 272 -15.02 -22.74 5.55
C VAL A 272 -16.29 -21.91 5.50
N ASP A 273 -17.19 -22.14 6.45
CA ASP A 273 -18.45 -21.39 6.56
C ASP A 273 -18.31 -20.28 7.60
N VAL A 274 -18.92 -19.13 7.28
CA VAL A 274 -19.02 -17.97 8.16
C VAL A 274 -20.42 -17.36 8.02
N GLU A 275 -20.98 -16.86 9.09
CA GLU A 275 -22.29 -16.19 9.08
C GLU A 275 -22.11 -14.67 9.11
N ILE A 276 -22.74 -13.98 8.16
CA ILE A 276 -22.82 -12.51 8.16
C ILE A 276 -24.09 -12.09 8.89
N THR A 277 -23.91 -11.28 9.94
CA THR A 277 -24.97 -10.79 10.81
C THR A 277 -25.22 -9.29 10.62
N ASP A 278 -26.38 -8.82 11.06
CA ASP A 278 -26.67 -7.40 11.09
C ASP A 278 -25.73 -6.66 12.03
N ARG A 279 -25.31 -5.47 11.61
CA ARG A 279 -24.62 -4.52 12.46
C ARG A 279 -25.64 -3.77 13.35
N VAL A 280 -25.56 -3.99 14.64
CA VAL A 280 -26.37 -3.30 15.63
C VAL A 280 -25.51 -2.31 16.39
N LYS A 281 -25.77 -1.01 16.24
CA LYS A 281 -25.13 0.04 17.02
C LYS A 281 -25.71 0.11 18.42
N GLU A 282 -24.86 0.07 19.44
CA GLU A 282 -25.28 0.09 20.85
C GLU A 282 -25.90 1.44 21.25
N ASN A 283 -25.38 2.51 20.70
CA ASN A 283 -25.83 3.88 20.99
C ASN A 283 -25.35 4.86 19.90
N LYS A 284 -25.69 6.14 20.03
CA LYS A 284 -25.31 7.19 19.07
C LYS A 284 -23.80 7.51 19.01
N LYS A 285 -23.01 7.06 19.99
CA LYS A 285 -21.55 7.24 20.02
C LYS A 285 -20.81 6.07 19.38
N ASP A 286 -21.52 5.00 19.06
CA ASP A 286 -21.03 3.85 18.34
C ASP A 286 -21.19 4.09 16.84
N PHE A 287 -20.05 4.25 16.14
CA PHE A 287 -19.99 4.48 14.71
C PHE A 287 -19.14 3.42 14.02
N ASP A 288 -19.37 3.23 12.74
CA ASP A 288 -18.66 2.27 11.92
C ASP A 288 -17.41 2.92 11.31
N TRP A 289 -16.46 2.09 10.88
CA TRP A 289 -15.20 2.57 10.30
C TRP A 289 -15.41 3.51 9.11
N ASP A 290 -16.34 3.21 8.22
CA ASP A 290 -16.66 4.02 7.05
C ASP A 290 -17.32 5.38 7.39
N GLU A 291 -17.74 5.57 8.64
CA GLU A 291 -18.30 6.81 9.20
C GLU A 291 -17.23 7.69 9.89
N ALA A 292 -15.97 7.22 9.92
CA ALA A 292 -14.91 7.98 10.55
C ALA A 292 -14.70 9.33 9.86
N VAL A 293 -14.47 10.34 10.70
CA VAL A 293 -13.98 11.68 10.33
C VAL A 293 -12.71 11.88 11.13
N VAL A 294 -11.58 11.73 10.45
CA VAL A 294 -10.27 11.75 11.08
C VAL A 294 -9.75 13.17 11.18
N TYR A 295 -9.28 13.54 12.36
CA TYR A 295 -8.50 14.76 12.60
C TYR A 295 -7.06 14.35 12.90
N PHE A 296 -6.16 14.63 11.98
CA PHE A 296 -4.74 14.34 12.11
C PHE A 296 -4.02 15.54 12.73
N MET A 297 -3.31 15.31 13.82
CA MET A 297 -2.48 16.32 14.46
C MET A 297 -1.04 15.86 14.66
N MET A 298 -0.10 16.77 14.48
CA MET A 298 1.23 16.62 15.08
C MET A 298 1.09 16.93 16.57
N THR A 299 1.23 15.89 17.41
CA THR A 299 0.95 16.01 18.86
C THR A 299 1.77 17.12 19.50
N ASP A 300 3.07 17.17 19.17
CA ASP A 300 4.00 18.19 19.67
C ASP A 300 3.59 19.64 19.35
N ARG A 301 2.85 19.85 18.23
CA ARG A 301 2.45 21.18 17.72
C ARG A 301 1.02 21.56 18.09
N PHE A 302 0.28 20.64 18.72
CA PHE A 302 -1.15 20.83 18.91
C PHE A 302 -1.48 21.69 20.12
N PHE A 303 -1.08 21.28 21.31
CA PHE A 303 -1.28 22.05 22.55
C PHE A 303 -0.43 21.50 23.69
N ASP A 304 0.35 22.37 24.35
CA ASP A 304 1.10 22.07 25.58
C ASP A 304 0.13 22.07 26.77
N GLY A 305 -0.11 20.90 27.34
CA GLY A 305 -0.97 20.73 28.52
C GLY A 305 -0.19 20.49 29.81
N ASN A 306 1.11 20.16 29.71
CA ASN A 306 1.98 19.87 30.85
C ASN A 306 3.41 20.32 30.58
N GLU A 307 3.71 21.58 30.86
CA GLU A 307 5.04 22.19 30.67
C GLU A 307 6.19 21.44 31.36
N SER A 308 5.91 20.55 32.32
CA SER A 308 6.95 19.83 33.05
C SER A 308 7.65 18.72 32.24
N ASN A 309 7.07 18.27 31.13
CA ASN A 309 7.63 17.25 30.25
C ASN A 309 8.38 17.81 29.04
N ASN A 310 8.32 19.11 28.76
CA ASN A 310 8.85 19.77 27.56
C ASN A 310 10.34 19.49 27.30
N THR A 311 11.13 19.36 28.34
CA THR A 311 12.58 19.14 28.27
C THR A 311 12.98 17.69 28.55
N ALA A 312 12.06 16.74 28.51
CA ALA A 312 12.32 15.33 28.85
C ALA A 312 13.29 14.63 27.89
N SER A 313 13.40 15.10 26.65
CA SER A 313 14.38 14.61 25.66
C SER A 313 15.76 15.31 25.75
N GLY A 314 15.85 16.40 26.52
CA GLY A 314 17.03 17.26 26.71
C GLY A 314 16.64 18.74 26.66
N ALA A 315 17.31 19.57 27.45
CA ALA A 315 16.97 20.99 27.49
C ALA A 315 17.30 21.75 26.20
N ASP A 316 18.19 21.22 25.38
CA ASP A 316 18.58 21.73 24.06
C ASP A 316 17.62 21.30 22.91
N THR A 317 16.65 20.44 23.23
CA THR A 317 15.68 19.95 22.24
C THR A 317 14.34 20.69 22.25
N TYR A 318 14.13 21.63 23.17
CA TYR A 318 12.90 22.40 23.35
C TYR A 318 13.10 23.89 23.09
N GLY A 319 12.18 24.54 22.38
CA GLY A 319 12.20 25.98 22.12
C GLY A 319 11.51 26.35 20.79
N ASP A 320 11.55 27.63 20.44
CA ASP A 320 10.82 28.21 19.29
C ASP A 320 11.39 27.85 17.90
N ASN A 321 12.51 27.12 17.84
CA ASN A 321 13.06 26.71 16.55
C ASN A 321 12.18 25.60 15.95
N PRO A 322 11.74 25.70 14.70
CA PRO A 322 10.85 24.71 14.04
C PRO A 322 11.36 23.27 14.08
N GLY A 323 12.67 23.04 14.22
CA GLY A 323 13.28 21.71 14.34
C GLY A 323 13.28 21.14 15.76
N LEU A 324 12.77 21.85 16.76
CA LEU A 324 12.74 21.41 18.16
C LEU A 324 11.34 21.03 18.60
N TYR A 325 11.24 20.45 19.82
CA TYR A 325 9.95 20.23 20.48
C TYR A 325 9.33 21.56 20.89
N HIS A 326 8.01 21.68 20.74
CA HIS A 326 7.21 22.83 21.15
C HIS A 326 6.28 22.52 22.35
N GLY A 327 6.29 21.26 22.82
CA GLY A 327 5.68 20.86 24.09
C GLY A 327 4.26 20.31 24.00
N GLY A 328 3.68 20.18 22.82
CA GLY A 328 2.37 19.53 22.69
C GLY A 328 2.41 18.07 23.17
N ASP A 329 1.38 17.64 23.91
CA ASP A 329 1.41 16.40 24.67
C ASP A 329 0.01 15.76 24.86
N PHE A 330 -0.05 14.60 25.53
CA PHE A 330 -1.31 13.88 25.82
C PHE A 330 -2.26 14.68 26.70
N ALA A 331 -1.73 15.45 27.64
CA ALA A 331 -2.53 16.34 28.51
C ALA A 331 -3.15 17.47 27.68
N GLY A 332 -2.41 17.98 26.70
CA GLY A 332 -2.88 19.00 25.76
C GLY A 332 -3.97 18.49 24.84
N VAL A 333 -3.80 17.29 24.26
CA VAL A 333 -4.87 16.64 23.48
C VAL A 333 -6.11 16.46 24.35
N THR A 334 -5.97 15.96 25.56
CA THR A 334 -7.07 15.78 26.52
C THR A 334 -7.81 17.10 26.80
N ALA A 335 -7.08 18.18 27.01
CA ALA A 335 -7.65 19.52 27.27
C ALA A 335 -8.43 20.09 26.07
N LYS A 336 -8.19 19.58 24.83
CA LYS A 336 -8.84 20.04 23.59
C LYS A 336 -9.89 19.08 23.05
N LEU A 337 -10.23 18.00 23.74
CA LEU A 337 -11.25 17.04 23.28
C LEU A 337 -12.63 17.68 23.09
N ASP A 338 -13.01 18.65 23.92
CA ASP A 338 -14.29 19.35 23.75
C ASP A 338 -14.30 20.23 22.49
N TYR A 339 -13.15 20.83 22.13
CA TYR A 339 -12.98 21.55 20.87
C TYR A 339 -13.17 20.62 19.66
N LEU A 340 -12.52 19.45 19.69
CA LEU A 340 -12.61 18.47 18.60
C LEU A 340 -14.03 17.89 18.46
N GLN A 341 -14.70 17.64 19.60
CA GLN A 341 -16.09 17.20 19.60
C GLN A 341 -17.03 18.27 19.03
N ASP A 342 -16.83 19.54 19.42
CA ASP A 342 -17.64 20.68 18.95
C ASP A 342 -17.40 20.98 17.44
N LEU A 343 -16.20 20.71 16.94
CA LEU A 343 -15.88 20.76 15.51
C LEU A 343 -16.64 19.69 14.73
N GLY A 344 -16.86 18.51 15.33
CA GLY A 344 -17.64 17.42 14.73
C GLY A 344 -16.78 16.27 14.21
N VAL A 345 -15.52 16.14 14.64
CA VAL A 345 -14.67 14.99 14.34
C VAL A 345 -14.92 13.86 15.32
N ASN A 346 -14.69 12.61 14.94
CA ASN A 346 -14.93 11.45 15.78
C ASN A 346 -13.73 10.51 15.89
N THR A 347 -12.66 10.76 15.17
CA THR A 347 -11.42 9.98 15.21
C THR A 347 -10.23 10.92 15.25
N ILE A 348 -9.34 10.72 16.22
CA ILE A 348 -8.16 11.55 16.44
C ILE A 348 -6.93 10.74 16.08
N TRP A 349 -6.18 11.16 15.05
CA TRP A 349 -4.89 10.58 14.68
C TRP A 349 -3.78 11.44 15.26
N ILE A 350 -2.98 10.82 16.16
CA ILE A 350 -1.79 11.41 16.77
C ILE A 350 -0.52 10.80 16.19
N THR A 351 0.55 11.60 16.11
CA THR A 351 1.89 11.13 15.70
C THR A 351 2.41 10.00 16.59
N PRO A 352 3.47 9.24 16.16
CA PRO A 352 3.96 8.10 16.93
C PRO A 352 4.27 8.42 18.38
N ILE A 353 3.87 7.49 19.26
CA ILE A 353 3.85 7.69 20.73
C ILE A 353 5.07 7.11 21.44
N VAL A 354 5.91 6.34 20.72
CA VAL A 354 7.02 5.58 21.30
C VAL A 354 8.22 6.47 21.65
N GLU A 355 9.08 6.01 22.58
CA GLU A 355 10.30 6.74 22.96
C GLU A 355 11.20 6.91 21.73
N ASN A 356 11.57 8.16 21.46
CA ASN A 356 12.42 8.54 20.35
C ASN A 356 13.87 8.77 20.80
N ILE A 357 14.78 8.92 19.83
CA ILE A 357 16.16 9.29 20.11
C ILE A 357 16.22 10.61 20.88
N LYS A 358 17.21 10.72 21.78
CA LYS A 358 17.42 11.92 22.60
C LYS A 358 18.34 12.91 21.91
N GLY A 359 18.17 14.19 22.24
CA GLY A 359 18.97 15.25 21.65
C GLY A 359 18.51 15.60 20.24
N VAL A 360 19.41 16.23 19.48
CA VAL A 360 19.18 16.63 18.10
C VAL A 360 19.98 15.78 17.13
N ALA A 361 19.37 15.37 16.04
CA ALA A 361 20.04 14.62 14.98
C ALA A 361 20.42 15.56 13.83
N VAL A 362 21.55 15.24 13.20
CA VAL A 362 21.98 15.86 11.94
C VAL A 362 21.37 15.04 10.80
N THR A 363 20.44 15.63 10.07
CA THR A 363 19.68 14.92 9.04
C THR A 363 20.31 14.98 7.63
N ASP A 364 21.34 15.83 7.44
CA ASP A 364 22.07 15.92 6.17
C ASP A 364 23.53 16.36 6.41
N GLU A 365 24.44 15.40 6.52
CA GLU A 365 25.86 15.62 6.76
C GLU A 365 26.61 16.33 5.61
N GLY A 366 25.96 16.50 4.45
CA GLY A 366 26.56 17.11 3.26
C GLY A 366 26.27 18.59 3.08
N SER A 367 25.34 19.16 3.82
CA SER A 367 24.90 20.55 3.69
C SER A 367 25.66 21.50 4.64
N LYS A 368 25.97 22.71 4.18
CA LYS A 368 26.55 23.76 5.05
C LYS A 368 25.56 24.32 6.07
N ASP A 369 24.27 24.16 5.78
CA ASP A 369 23.14 24.56 6.62
C ASP A 369 22.43 23.31 7.16
N VAL A 370 23.17 22.41 7.77
CA VAL A 370 22.66 21.14 8.31
C VAL A 370 21.61 21.44 9.38
N PRO A 371 20.35 21.07 9.18
CA PRO A 371 19.35 21.27 10.21
C PRO A 371 19.57 20.29 11.36
N TYR A 372 19.54 20.83 12.56
CA TYR A 372 19.46 20.04 13.78
C TYR A 372 18.00 19.87 14.11
N ASN A 373 17.48 18.65 14.01
CA ASN A 373 16.10 18.32 14.36
C ASN A 373 16.06 17.42 15.59
N ALA A 374 15.27 17.80 16.57
CA ALA A 374 14.78 16.87 17.58
C ALA A 374 13.74 15.92 16.95
N ALA A 375 13.48 14.79 17.59
CA ALA A 375 12.52 13.80 17.09
C ALA A 375 11.07 14.14 17.46
N TYR A 376 10.70 15.43 17.40
CA TYR A 376 9.36 15.93 17.80
C TYR A 376 8.21 15.31 16.99
N HIS A 377 8.50 14.85 15.78
CA HIS A 377 7.53 14.21 14.90
C HIS A 377 7.21 12.74 15.27
N GLY A 378 8.06 12.09 16.07
CA GLY A 378 7.81 10.73 16.59
C GLY A 378 8.35 9.58 15.73
N TYR A 379 8.93 9.82 14.54
CA TYR A 379 9.32 8.76 13.60
C TYR A 379 10.75 8.21 13.80
N TRP A 380 11.47 8.65 14.83
CA TRP A 380 12.83 8.17 15.11
C TRP A 380 12.90 7.40 16.43
N ALA A 381 12.18 6.27 16.47
CA ALA A 381 12.06 5.45 17.65
C ALA A 381 13.41 4.90 18.15
N SER A 382 13.62 4.96 19.46
CA SER A 382 14.74 4.32 20.17
C SER A 382 14.27 3.16 21.07
N ASP A 383 12.99 3.13 21.43
CA ASP A 383 12.37 2.05 22.20
C ASP A 383 10.87 1.96 21.84
N PHE A 384 10.47 0.87 21.19
CA PHE A 384 9.09 0.67 20.74
C PHE A 384 8.13 0.22 21.86
N THR A 385 8.65 -0.02 23.05
CA THR A 385 7.88 -0.54 24.20
C THR A 385 7.58 0.50 25.26
N LYS A 386 8.09 1.72 25.10
CA LYS A 386 7.91 2.83 26.04
C LYS A 386 7.28 4.03 25.37
N LEU A 387 6.47 4.76 26.14
CA LEU A 387 5.96 6.06 25.70
C LEU A 387 7.09 7.10 25.67
N ASN A 388 6.99 8.01 24.68
CA ASN A 388 7.86 9.16 24.60
C ASN A 388 7.61 10.09 25.82
N PRO A 389 8.61 10.33 26.68
CA PRO A 389 8.41 11.12 27.90
C PRO A 389 8.09 12.60 27.61
N THR A 390 8.37 13.12 26.41
CA THR A 390 7.94 14.47 26.01
C THR A 390 6.44 14.56 25.69
N LEU A 391 5.80 13.43 25.40
CA LEU A 391 4.35 13.36 25.18
C LEU A 391 3.57 13.10 26.46
N GLY A 392 4.25 12.69 27.55
CA GLY A 392 3.63 12.49 28.83
C GLY A 392 3.83 11.10 29.45
N THR A 393 3.10 10.86 30.51
CA THR A 393 3.11 9.62 31.29
C THR A 393 2.05 8.62 30.77
N THR A 394 2.19 7.36 31.19
CA THR A 394 1.18 6.31 30.98
C THR A 394 -0.21 6.75 31.45
N GLY A 395 -0.30 7.38 32.62
CA GLY A 395 -1.58 7.84 33.18
C GLY A 395 -2.22 8.99 32.38
N GLU A 396 -1.42 9.85 31.75
CA GLU A 396 -1.92 10.91 30.88
C GLU A 396 -2.41 10.28 29.54
N PHE A 397 -1.71 9.28 29.00
CA PHE A 397 -2.12 8.54 27.80
C PHE A 397 -3.44 7.78 28.04
N GLU A 398 -3.56 7.03 29.14
CA GLU A 398 -4.79 6.35 29.54
C GLU A 398 -5.95 7.33 29.72
N THR A 399 -5.68 8.49 30.35
CA THR A 399 -6.68 9.55 30.54
C THR A 399 -7.17 10.10 29.20
N MET A 400 -6.27 10.37 28.26
CA MET A 400 -6.61 10.86 26.92
C MET A 400 -7.54 9.87 26.21
N ILE A 401 -7.21 8.59 26.18
CA ILE A 401 -8.03 7.54 25.53
C ILE A 401 -9.40 7.46 26.22
N SER A 402 -9.43 7.36 27.54
CA SER A 402 -10.67 7.27 28.31
C SER A 402 -11.58 8.48 28.12
N GLU A 403 -11.02 9.70 28.11
CA GLU A 403 -11.79 10.92 27.90
C GLU A 403 -12.29 11.07 26.46
N ALA A 404 -11.53 10.59 25.46
CA ALA A 404 -11.97 10.49 24.08
C ALA A 404 -13.15 9.51 23.94
N HIS A 405 -13.04 8.32 24.53
CA HIS A 405 -14.11 7.30 24.51
C HIS A 405 -15.41 7.79 25.18
N LYS A 406 -15.29 8.53 26.30
CA LYS A 406 -16.48 9.14 26.96
C LYS A 406 -17.23 10.10 26.03
N ARG A 407 -16.52 10.72 25.10
CA ARG A 407 -17.08 11.63 24.08
C ARG A 407 -17.55 10.92 22.82
N GLY A 408 -17.32 9.60 22.73
CA GLY A 408 -17.61 8.79 21.53
C GLY A 408 -16.59 8.97 20.42
N MET A 409 -15.38 9.46 20.76
CA MET A 409 -14.26 9.57 19.82
C MET A 409 -13.34 8.35 19.92
N ARG A 410 -12.63 8.04 18.83
CA ARG A 410 -11.63 6.98 18.74
C ARG A 410 -10.23 7.58 18.65
N ILE A 411 -9.25 6.88 19.21
CA ILE A 411 -7.84 7.24 19.10
C ILE A 411 -7.15 6.35 18.09
N MET A 412 -6.56 6.98 17.07
CA MET A 412 -5.72 6.38 16.07
C MET A 412 -4.27 6.76 16.37
N VAL A 413 -3.44 5.77 16.60
CA VAL A 413 -2.00 5.98 16.84
C VAL A 413 -1.24 5.71 15.54
N ASP A 414 -0.29 6.59 15.23
CA ASP A 414 0.66 6.37 14.15
C ASP A 414 1.73 5.37 14.58
N ILE A 415 2.01 4.37 13.76
CA ILE A 415 3.01 3.35 14.05
C ILE A 415 4.03 3.22 12.92
N VAL A 416 5.27 2.97 13.32
CA VAL A 416 6.40 2.71 12.44
C VAL A 416 6.85 1.26 12.62
N VAL A 417 6.96 0.51 11.52
CA VAL A 417 7.42 -0.90 11.51
C VAL A 417 8.69 -1.06 10.68
N ASN A 418 8.91 -0.15 9.72
CA ASN A 418 10.00 -0.22 8.76
C ASN A 418 11.37 0.04 9.38
N HIS A 419 11.51 1.04 10.26
CA HIS A 419 12.81 1.55 10.69
C HIS A 419 12.83 1.99 12.15
N ALA A 420 14.04 2.16 12.66
CA ALA A 420 14.32 2.79 13.95
C ALA A 420 14.96 4.17 13.76
N GLY A 421 15.17 4.90 14.84
CA GLY A 421 15.81 6.22 14.83
C GLY A 421 17.31 6.17 14.58
N TYR A 422 17.88 7.28 14.13
CA TYR A 422 19.32 7.42 13.90
C TYR A 422 20.13 7.08 15.16
N GLY A 423 21.25 6.38 14.98
CA GLY A 423 22.16 6.03 16.08
C GLY A 423 21.70 4.88 16.97
N THR A 424 20.63 4.16 16.60
CA THR A 424 20.10 3.00 17.32
C THR A 424 20.60 1.64 16.81
N GLU A 425 21.58 1.64 15.89
CA GLU A 425 22.08 0.43 15.22
C GLU A 425 22.55 -0.63 16.22
N SER A 426 23.18 -0.23 17.33
CA SER A 426 23.61 -1.16 18.36
C SER A 426 22.47 -1.70 19.23
N THR A 427 21.39 -0.94 19.35
CA THR A 427 20.21 -1.34 20.13
C THR A 427 19.43 -2.43 19.43
N PHE A 428 19.32 -2.36 18.10
CA PHE A 428 18.53 -3.27 17.29
C PHE A 428 19.38 -4.17 16.36
N ALA A 429 20.68 -4.35 16.67
CA ALA A 429 21.65 -5.00 15.79
C ALA A 429 21.17 -6.36 15.22
N ASP A 430 20.48 -7.17 16.04
CA ASP A 430 19.99 -8.49 15.62
C ASP A 430 18.70 -8.44 14.78
N MET A 431 18.13 -7.25 14.59
CA MET A 431 16.88 -7.04 13.87
C MET A 431 17.05 -6.26 12.57
N LEU A 432 18.19 -5.57 12.43
CA LEU A 432 18.42 -4.67 11.31
C LEU A 432 18.97 -5.38 10.09
N ARG A 433 18.60 -4.87 8.95
CA ARG A 433 19.22 -5.20 7.66
C ARG A 433 20.61 -4.59 7.57
N ASP A 434 21.55 -5.30 6.94
CA ASP A 434 22.87 -4.73 6.62
C ASP A 434 22.69 -3.50 5.73
N LYS A 435 23.32 -2.39 6.10
CA LYS A 435 23.24 -1.10 5.40
C LYS A 435 23.70 -1.16 3.94
N SER A 436 24.52 -2.16 3.58
CA SER A 436 24.97 -2.36 2.20
C SER A 436 23.92 -2.99 1.29
N VAL A 437 22.84 -3.55 1.86
CA VAL A 437 21.71 -4.12 1.09
C VAL A 437 20.87 -2.98 0.54
N SER A 438 20.67 -2.98 -0.77
CA SER A 438 19.80 -2.02 -1.48
C SER A 438 19.09 -2.77 -2.61
N GLU A 439 17.99 -3.42 -2.26
CA GLU A 439 17.19 -4.26 -3.15
C GLU A 439 15.74 -3.77 -3.19
N GLY A 440 15.50 -2.73 -3.99
CA GLY A 440 14.17 -2.12 -4.14
C GLY A 440 13.71 -1.33 -2.90
N ASP A 441 12.42 -1.05 -2.85
CA ASP A 441 11.83 -0.19 -1.81
C ASP A 441 11.76 -0.88 -0.43
N ILE A 442 11.65 -2.21 -0.40
CA ILE A 442 11.45 -2.99 0.83
C ILE A 442 12.78 -3.28 1.54
N LYS A 443 13.87 -3.48 0.79
CA LYS A 443 15.15 -3.92 1.36
C LYS A 443 16.22 -2.87 1.18
N SER A 444 16.00 -1.70 1.75
CA SER A 444 16.98 -0.61 1.73
C SER A 444 16.74 0.40 2.84
N TRP A 445 17.83 0.91 3.41
CA TRP A 445 17.77 2.00 4.39
C TRP A 445 17.27 3.28 3.72
N GLN A 446 16.09 3.74 4.14
CA GLN A 446 15.51 4.97 3.64
C GLN A 446 16.11 6.17 4.39
N SER A 447 16.63 7.15 3.64
CA SER A 447 17.27 8.37 4.21
C SER A 447 18.32 8.08 5.30
N GLY A 448 18.94 6.88 5.27
CA GLY A 448 19.95 6.49 6.26
C GLY A 448 19.40 6.02 7.61
N LEU A 449 18.09 5.86 7.75
CA LEU A 449 17.46 5.29 8.95
C LEU A 449 17.71 3.79 9.04
N PRO A 450 18.00 3.24 10.25
CA PRO A 450 18.21 1.81 10.44
C PRO A 450 16.97 1.00 10.08
N ASP A 451 17.07 0.16 9.05
CA ASP A 451 15.99 -0.59 8.44
C ASP A 451 15.84 -1.99 9.05
N PHE A 452 14.64 -2.38 9.46
CA PHE A 452 14.37 -3.71 10.01
C PHE A 452 14.28 -4.75 8.89
N ALA A 453 14.87 -5.93 9.10
CA ALA A 453 14.75 -7.07 8.20
C ALA A 453 13.40 -7.78 8.41
N THR A 454 12.31 -7.13 8.00
CA THR A 454 10.93 -7.53 8.29
C THR A 454 10.55 -8.88 7.68
N GLU A 455 11.20 -9.30 6.59
CA GLU A 455 11.07 -10.63 6.00
C GLU A 455 11.57 -11.76 6.92
N ASN A 456 12.36 -11.45 7.95
CA ASN A 456 12.75 -12.41 8.96
C ASN A 456 11.60 -12.66 9.94
N ALA A 457 11.21 -13.93 10.11
CA ALA A 457 10.06 -14.31 10.94
C ALA A 457 10.19 -13.87 12.41
N ASP A 458 11.40 -13.94 12.99
CA ASP A 458 11.63 -13.54 14.39
C ASP A 458 11.56 -12.02 14.54
N VAL A 459 12.11 -11.26 13.58
CA VAL A 459 12.03 -9.80 13.55
C VAL A 459 10.57 -9.37 13.40
N ARG A 460 9.87 -9.94 12.44
CA ARG A 460 8.44 -9.70 12.20
C ARG A 460 7.60 -9.98 13.44
N ALA A 461 7.80 -11.14 14.08
CA ALA A 461 7.07 -11.51 15.28
C ALA A 461 7.26 -10.48 16.40
N LYS A 462 8.49 -9.98 16.57
CA LYS A 462 8.84 -8.98 17.57
C LYS A 462 8.17 -7.62 17.30
N LEU A 463 8.22 -7.16 16.06
CA LEU A 463 7.58 -5.92 15.64
C LEU A 463 6.05 -5.98 15.81
N VAL A 464 5.43 -7.10 15.42
CA VAL A 464 3.99 -7.34 15.61
C VAL A 464 3.62 -7.36 17.09
N GLU A 465 4.42 -8.01 17.95
CA GLU A 465 4.23 -8.02 19.41
C GLU A 465 4.23 -6.60 19.98
N TRP A 466 5.24 -5.79 19.64
CA TRP A 466 5.36 -4.42 20.14
C TRP A 466 4.17 -3.53 19.75
N GLN A 467 3.77 -3.59 18.49
CA GLN A 467 2.65 -2.76 18.03
C GLN A 467 1.30 -3.23 18.60
N THR A 468 1.08 -4.55 18.66
CA THR A 468 -0.17 -5.09 19.20
C THR A 468 -0.34 -4.78 20.70
N ALA A 469 0.75 -4.65 21.46
CA ALA A 469 0.73 -4.31 22.88
C ALA A 469 0.01 -2.97 23.17
N TRP A 470 0.19 -1.96 22.32
CA TRP A 470 -0.46 -0.66 22.48
C TRP A 470 -1.99 -0.73 22.51
N MET A 471 -2.57 -1.57 21.67
CA MET A 471 -4.02 -1.78 21.69
C MET A 471 -4.47 -2.68 22.85
N MET A 472 -3.66 -3.69 23.24
CA MET A 472 -4.00 -4.60 24.35
C MET A 472 -3.95 -3.89 25.70
N ASP A 473 -2.93 -3.08 25.94
CA ASP A 473 -2.65 -2.49 27.24
C ASP A 473 -3.44 -1.19 27.45
N TYR A 474 -3.69 -0.42 26.39
CA TYR A 474 -4.26 0.93 26.51
C TYR A 474 -5.61 1.12 25.80
N GLY A 475 -6.04 0.15 24.97
CA GLY A 475 -7.30 0.26 24.25
C GLY A 475 -7.28 1.28 23.10
N VAL A 476 -6.14 1.42 22.41
CA VAL A 476 -6.04 2.14 21.14
C VAL A 476 -7.00 1.54 20.14
N ASP A 477 -7.74 2.36 19.39
CA ASP A 477 -8.83 1.92 18.53
C ASP A 477 -8.37 1.59 17.11
N TYR A 478 -7.41 2.37 16.56
CA TYR A 478 -6.96 2.27 15.17
C TYR A 478 -5.45 2.54 15.07
N PHE A 479 -4.84 2.04 13.99
CA PHE A 479 -3.50 2.46 13.58
C PHE A 479 -3.53 3.21 12.24
N ARG A 480 -2.78 4.29 12.16
CA ARG A 480 -2.17 4.74 10.91
C ARG A 480 -0.83 4.04 10.78
N VAL A 481 -0.56 3.46 9.63
CA VAL A 481 0.64 2.66 9.40
C VAL A 481 1.57 3.40 8.46
N ASP A 482 2.73 3.77 8.97
CA ASP A 482 3.78 4.46 8.24
C ASP A 482 4.44 3.56 7.19
N THR A 483 4.91 4.14 6.07
CA THR A 483 5.81 3.49 5.10
C THR A 483 5.33 2.13 4.58
N VAL A 484 4.05 1.94 4.27
CA VAL A 484 3.47 0.64 3.86
C VAL A 484 4.22 0.01 2.69
N LYS A 485 4.65 0.78 1.68
CA LYS A 485 5.37 0.25 0.51
C LYS A 485 6.79 -0.23 0.81
N HIS A 486 7.34 0.09 1.98
CA HIS A 486 8.71 -0.23 2.38
C HIS A 486 8.82 -1.48 3.27
N VAL A 487 7.71 -2.15 3.54
CA VAL A 487 7.65 -3.38 4.36
C VAL A 487 6.93 -4.47 3.57
N ASP A 488 7.37 -5.71 3.74
CA ASP A 488 6.83 -6.86 3.02
C ASP A 488 5.37 -7.19 3.40
N SER A 489 4.64 -7.78 2.45
CA SER A 489 3.22 -8.14 2.59
C SER A 489 2.96 -9.11 3.75
N THR A 490 3.88 -10.04 3.99
CA THR A 490 3.76 -11.03 5.06
C THR A 490 3.75 -10.36 6.43
N THR A 491 4.58 -9.34 6.63
CA THR A 491 4.60 -8.54 7.87
C THR A 491 3.29 -7.80 8.08
N TRP A 492 2.75 -7.17 7.04
CA TRP A 492 1.45 -6.49 7.15
C TRP A 492 0.30 -7.46 7.41
N ALA A 493 0.28 -8.61 6.74
CA ALA A 493 -0.71 -9.66 7.00
C ALA A 493 -0.60 -10.21 8.44
N ALA A 494 0.62 -10.40 8.95
CA ALA A 494 0.85 -10.85 10.32
C ALA A 494 0.33 -9.84 11.35
N LEU A 495 0.64 -8.54 11.16
CA LEU A 495 0.14 -7.46 12.01
C LEU A 495 -1.39 -7.40 11.96
N LYS A 496 -1.98 -7.43 10.77
CA LYS A 496 -3.44 -7.40 10.60
C LYS A 496 -4.12 -8.58 11.26
N ASN A 497 -3.59 -9.78 11.08
CA ASN A 497 -4.09 -10.98 11.74
C ASN A 497 -4.00 -10.86 13.28
N SER A 498 -2.92 -10.28 13.81
CA SER A 498 -2.72 -10.09 15.26
C SER A 498 -3.71 -9.07 15.82
N THR A 499 -3.82 -7.91 15.21
CA THR A 499 -4.76 -6.84 15.66
C THR A 499 -6.21 -7.32 15.61
N THR A 500 -6.61 -8.03 14.53
CA THR A 500 -7.96 -8.60 14.40
C THR A 500 -8.27 -9.63 15.48
N LYS A 501 -7.30 -10.45 15.89
CA LYS A 501 -7.48 -11.42 16.99
C LYS A 501 -7.72 -10.76 18.35
N VAL A 502 -7.11 -9.60 18.57
CA VAL A 502 -7.33 -8.83 19.80
C VAL A 502 -8.68 -8.11 19.79
N ASN A 503 -8.99 -7.47 18.66
CA ASN A 503 -10.25 -6.74 18.49
C ASN A 503 -10.69 -6.80 17.02
N SER A 504 -11.81 -7.49 16.75
CA SER A 504 -12.34 -7.64 15.39
C SER A 504 -12.73 -6.31 14.73
N SER A 505 -13.05 -5.28 15.50
CA SER A 505 -13.39 -3.94 14.99
C SER A 505 -12.18 -3.03 14.79
N PHE A 506 -10.97 -3.50 15.10
CA PHE A 506 -9.74 -2.73 14.92
C PHE A 506 -9.44 -2.50 13.45
N LYS A 507 -9.09 -1.24 13.08
CA LYS A 507 -8.80 -0.86 11.70
C LYS A 507 -7.40 -0.29 11.55
N MET A 508 -6.85 -0.45 10.35
CA MET A 508 -5.55 0.06 9.95
C MET A 508 -5.70 0.87 8.66
N ILE A 509 -5.21 2.12 8.69
CA ILE A 509 -5.07 2.95 7.49
C ILE A 509 -3.60 3.10 7.14
N GLY A 510 -3.24 2.72 5.91
CA GLY A 510 -1.86 2.70 5.45
C GLY A 510 -1.42 4.00 4.78
N GLU A 511 -0.16 4.37 5.00
CA GLU A 511 0.53 5.31 4.12
C GLU A 511 1.26 4.53 3.03
N TYR A 512 0.64 4.39 1.89
CA TYR A 512 1.33 3.97 0.67
C TYR A 512 1.69 5.23 -0.12
N PHE A 513 2.85 5.83 0.18
CA PHE A 513 3.21 7.18 -0.28
C PHE A 513 3.08 7.34 -1.80
N GLY A 514 2.34 8.36 -2.21
CA GLY A 514 2.06 8.68 -3.60
C GLY A 514 1.01 7.82 -4.28
N ALA A 515 0.34 6.92 -3.54
CA ALA A 515 -0.69 6.06 -4.11
C ALA A 515 -2.10 6.63 -3.98
N GLY A 516 -2.93 6.26 -4.93
CA GLY A 516 -4.36 6.46 -4.91
C GLY A 516 -5.08 5.17 -5.34
N TYR A 517 -6.38 5.23 -5.54
CA TYR A 517 -7.16 4.02 -5.86
C TYR A 517 -6.69 3.31 -7.15
N ALA A 518 -6.15 4.03 -8.12
CA ALA A 518 -5.71 3.49 -9.41
C ALA A 518 -4.34 2.81 -9.32
N SER A 519 -3.48 3.26 -8.41
CA SER A 519 -2.11 2.78 -8.22
C SER A 519 -1.97 1.83 -7.03
N ASN A 520 -2.94 1.82 -6.12
CA ASN A 520 -2.89 1.08 -4.87
C ASN A 520 -3.62 -0.27 -5.00
N GLY A 521 -3.06 -1.18 -5.77
CA GLY A 521 -3.58 -2.54 -5.87
C GLY A 521 -3.01 -3.54 -4.86
N SER A 522 -2.00 -3.16 -4.07
CA SER A 522 -1.20 -4.13 -3.32
C SER A 522 -1.60 -4.32 -1.86
N SER A 523 -2.14 -3.31 -1.18
CA SER A 523 -2.50 -3.38 0.25
C SER A 523 -3.99 -3.55 0.49
N LEU A 524 -4.85 -2.93 -0.33
CA LEU A 524 -6.30 -3.08 -0.22
C LEU A 524 -6.79 -4.41 -0.79
N GLY A 525 -7.67 -5.09 -0.07
CA GLY A 525 -8.24 -6.36 -0.50
C GLY A 525 -7.33 -7.57 -0.38
N THR A 526 -6.26 -7.44 0.35
CA THR A 526 -5.25 -8.49 0.55
C THR A 526 -5.14 -8.95 2.01
N GLY A 527 -6.01 -8.46 2.90
CA GLY A 527 -5.94 -8.75 4.34
C GLY A 527 -4.82 -8.05 5.06
N GLN A 528 -4.32 -6.93 4.51
CA GLN A 528 -3.24 -6.14 5.09
C GLN A 528 -3.76 -4.83 5.70
N MET A 529 -4.38 -3.97 4.89
CA MET A 529 -4.94 -2.68 5.33
C MET A 529 -6.46 -2.62 5.10
N ASP A 530 -7.18 -1.90 5.97
CA ASP A 530 -8.60 -1.63 5.81
C ASP A 530 -8.85 -0.40 4.94
N ALA A 531 -7.89 0.53 4.93
CA ALA A 531 -7.89 1.73 4.10
C ALA A 531 -6.46 2.15 3.78
N ASP A 532 -6.30 3.00 2.77
CA ASP A 532 -5.05 3.70 2.51
C ASP A 532 -5.30 5.19 2.33
N LEU A 533 -4.28 6.02 2.61
CA LEU A 533 -4.31 7.45 2.33
C LEU A 533 -4.37 7.69 0.82
N ASP A 534 -5.25 8.59 0.39
CA ASP A 534 -5.56 8.86 -1.01
C ASP A 534 -4.81 10.10 -1.51
N PHE A 535 -3.60 9.90 -1.99
CA PHE A 535 -2.77 10.98 -2.56
C PHE A 535 -3.34 11.50 -3.88
N ASP A 536 -4.02 10.66 -4.68
CA ASP A 536 -4.73 11.10 -5.88
C ASP A 536 -5.77 12.18 -5.57
N PHE A 537 -6.42 12.11 -4.40
CA PHE A 537 -7.48 13.03 -4.04
C PHE A 537 -6.97 14.48 -3.88
N ASN A 538 -5.77 14.68 -3.34
CA ASN A 538 -5.14 16.00 -3.21
C ASN A 538 -4.95 16.64 -4.59
N ASP A 539 -4.39 15.88 -5.55
CA ASP A 539 -4.21 16.33 -6.93
C ASP A 539 -5.55 16.65 -7.62
N GLN A 540 -6.55 15.79 -7.39
CA GLN A 540 -7.89 16.00 -7.94
C GLN A 540 -8.57 17.23 -7.33
N ALA A 541 -8.42 17.49 -6.04
CA ALA A 541 -8.93 18.71 -5.40
C ALA A 541 -8.28 19.97 -5.99
N THR A 542 -6.96 19.94 -6.20
CA THR A 542 -6.24 21.03 -6.90
C THR A 542 -6.74 21.23 -8.32
N SER A 543 -6.99 20.17 -9.06
CA SER A 543 -7.56 20.19 -10.40
C SER A 543 -8.99 20.77 -10.41
N PHE A 544 -9.82 20.35 -9.45
CA PHE A 544 -11.20 20.80 -9.29
C PHE A 544 -11.29 22.30 -9.09
N VAL A 545 -10.53 22.85 -8.12
CA VAL A 545 -10.52 24.31 -7.86
C VAL A 545 -9.82 25.13 -8.96
N SER A 546 -9.12 24.46 -9.86
CA SER A 546 -8.55 25.07 -11.08
C SER A 546 -9.52 25.06 -12.27
N GLY A 547 -10.77 24.59 -12.11
CA GLY A 547 -11.82 24.62 -13.12
C GLY A 547 -12.00 23.32 -13.93
N ASN A 548 -11.28 22.24 -13.62
CA ASN A 548 -11.39 20.95 -14.33
C ASN A 548 -12.46 20.02 -13.69
N ILE A 549 -13.63 20.57 -13.43
CA ILE A 549 -14.71 19.93 -12.66
C ILE A 549 -15.14 18.61 -13.30
N SER A 550 -15.45 18.63 -14.60
CA SER A 550 -15.92 17.45 -15.33
C SER A 550 -14.92 16.28 -15.33
N SER A 551 -13.62 16.59 -15.36
CA SER A 551 -12.55 15.59 -15.30
C SER A 551 -12.48 14.94 -13.91
N VAL A 552 -12.55 15.75 -12.86
CA VAL A 552 -12.52 15.28 -11.49
C VAL A 552 -13.75 14.45 -11.15
N GLU A 553 -14.93 14.82 -11.63
CA GLU A 553 -16.15 14.03 -11.44
C GLU A 553 -16.08 12.66 -12.12
N LYS A 554 -15.46 12.57 -13.29
CA LYS A 554 -15.20 11.27 -13.94
C LYS A 554 -14.24 10.41 -13.09
N PHE A 555 -13.18 11.02 -12.55
CA PHE A 555 -12.24 10.36 -11.67
C PHE A 555 -12.95 9.84 -10.40
N LEU A 556 -13.72 10.68 -9.70
CA LEU A 556 -14.43 10.27 -8.49
C LEU A 556 -15.46 9.17 -8.76
N SER A 557 -16.13 9.21 -9.90
CA SER A 557 -17.05 8.15 -10.31
C SER A 557 -16.33 6.81 -10.55
N ALA A 558 -15.19 6.84 -11.23
CA ALA A 558 -14.37 5.65 -11.46
C ALA A 558 -13.81 5.09 -10.15
N ARG A 559 -13.27 5.96 -9.29
CA ARG A 559 -12.79 5.62 -7.94
C ARG A 559 -13.89 4.93 -7.11
N ASN A 560 -15.06 5.53 -7.03
CA ASN A 560 -16.16 4.99 -6.24
C ASN A 560 -16.66 3.64 -6.77
N SER A 561 -16.61 3.44 -8.09
CA SER A 561 -16.98 2.16 -8.71
C SER A 561 -15.93 1.07 -8.47
N ALA A 562 -14.64 1.42 -8.49
CA ALA A 562 -13.56 0.48 -8.28
C ALA A 562 -13.47 0.01 -6.82
N LEU A 563 -13.70 0.91 -5.88
CA LEU A 563 -13.62 0.62 -4.44
C LEU A 563 -14.90 0.01 -3.85
N ASN A 564 -16.06 0.36 -4.37
CA ASN A 564 -17.36 -0.25 -4.13
C ASN A 564 -17.74 -0.57 -2.67
N ASN A 565 -17.48 0.22 -1.69
CA ASN A 565 -17.69 -0.07 -0.25
C ASN A 565 -16.85 -1.24 0.32
N THR A 566 -16.00 -1.89 -0.48
CA THR A 566 -15.14 -2.98 -0.01
C THR A 566 -13.89 -2.42 0.65
N TYR A 567 -13.36 -1.35 0.08
CA TYR A 567 -12.13 -0.70 0.54
C TYR A 567 -12.38 0.78 0.73
N MET A 568 -11.70 1.34 1.72
CA MET A 568 -11.84 2.74 2.04
C MET A 568 -10.56 3.50 1.71
N THR A 569 -10.70 4.77 1.37
CA THR A 569 -9.59 5.69 1.18
C THR A 569 -9.68 6.82 2.16
N GLY A 570 -8.55 7.21 2.74
CA GLY A 570 -8.41 8.38 3.60
C GLY A 570 -8.08 9.62 2.77
N GLN A 571 -9.08 10.36 2.35
CA GLN A 571 -8.89 11.56 1.53
C GLN A 571 -8.47 12.77 2.35
N PHE A 572 -7.37 13.39 1.94
CA PHE A 572 -6.80 14.56 2.62
C PHE A 572 -6.46 15.69 1.64
N LEU A 573 -6.33 16.91 2.14
CA LEU A 573 -5.90 18.09 1.38
C LEU A 573 -4.47 18.50 1.76
N SER A 574 -4.10 18.34 3.02
CA SER A 574 -2.78 18.66 3.55
C SER A 574 -2.30 17.57 4.50
N SER A 575 -0.99 17.46 4.70
CA SER A 575 -0.40 16.60 5.72
C SER A 575 0.89 17.20 6.26
N HIS A 576 1.55 16.49 7.17
CA HIS A 576 2.86 16.88 7.67
C HIS A 576 4.00 16.65 6.67
N ASP A 577 3.74 15.88 5.61
CA ASP A 577 4.70 15.53 4.53
C ASP A 577 4.31 16.12 3.17
N GLU A 578 3.17 16.79 3.08
CA GLU A 578 2.71 17.48 1.88
C GLU A 578 2.50 18.96 2.16
N ASP A 579 2.55 19.78 1.11
CA ASP A 579 2.23 21.21 1.24
C ASP A 579 0.81 21.40 1.77
N GLY A 580 0.62 22.36 2.65
CA GLY A 580 -0.70 22.82 3.02
C GLY A 580 -1.46 23.34 1.79
N PHE A 581 -2.69 22.89 1.57
CA PHE A 581 -3.43 23.11 0.34
C PHE A 581 -3.52 24.59 -0.06
N LYS A 582 -3.86 25.48 0.88
CA LYS A 582 -3.87 26.93 0.63
C LYS A 582 -2.49 27.47 0.24
N ALA A 583 -1.44 27.06 0.96
CA ALA A 583 -0.06 27.47 0.68
C ALA A 583 0.42 26.97 -0.69
N ALA A 584 0.09 25.75 -1.07
CA ALA A 584 0.38 25.18 -2.38
C ALA A 584 -0.26 26.00 -3.52
N LEU A 585 -1.51 26.42 -3.37
CA LEU A 585 -2.20 27.29 -4.35
C LEU A 585 -1.52 28.66 -4.46
N MET A 586 -1.16 29.27 -3.34
CA MET A 586 -0.46 30.55 -3.33
C MET A 586 0.93 30.45 -3.97
N ASN A 587 1.68 29.38 -3.65
CA ASN A 587 3.03 29.19 -4.15
C ASN A 587 3.05 28.70 -5.61
N GLY A 588 2.29 27.68 -5.95
CA GLY A 588 2.28 27.02 -7.26
C GLY A 588 1.41 27.77 -8.29
N LYS A 589 0.16 28.09 -7.94
CA LYS A 589 -0.81 28.74 -8.83
C LYS A 589 -0.77 30.28 -8.79
N LYS A 590 0.00 30.85 -7.86
CA LYS A 590 0.12 32.29 -7.64
C LYS A 590 -1.20 32.96 -7.25
N TYR A 591 -2.09 32.23 -6.60
CA TYR A 591 -3.31 32.79 -6.05
C TYR A 591 -2.99 33.83 -4.96
N THR A 592 -3.79 34.86 -4.86
CA THR A 592 -3.81 35.74 -3.68
C THR A 592 -4.32 34.94 -2.47
N GLU A 593 -4.13 35.47 -1.27
CA GLU A 593 -4.61 34.82 -0.05
C GLU A 593 -6.14 34.63 -0.06
N ASP A 594 -6.89 35.59 -0.55
CA ASP A 594 -8.35 35.52 -0.63
C ASP A 594 -8.81 34.47 -1.67
N GLU A 595 -8.16 34.41 -2.83
CA GLU A 595 -8.42 33.39 -3.85
C GLU A 595 -8.08 31.98 -3.33
N ALA A 596 -6.93 31.83 -2.70
CA ALA A 596 -6.50 30.55 -2.14
C ALA A 596 -7.40 30.10 -0.97
N THR A 597 -7.86 31.02 -0.12
CA THR A 597 -8.80 30.73 0.94
C THR A 597 -10.15 30.29 0.35
N SER A 598 -10.67 31.00 -0.63
CA SER A 598 -11.92 30.63 -1.31
C SER A 598 -11.82 29.24 -1.97
N ALA A 599 -10.72 28.97 -2.66
CA ALA A 599 -10.46 27.68 -3.29
C ALA A 599 -10.32 26.56 -2.24
N ALA A 600 -9.66 26.80 -1.11
CA ALA A 600 -9.54 25.82 -0.01
C ALA A 600 -10.91 25.47 0.60
N LEU A 601 -11.83 26.44 0.73
CA LEU A 601 -13.21 26.17 1.17
C LEU A 601 -13.98 25.27 0.19
N VAL A 602 -13.79 25.48 -1.11
CA VAL A 602 -14.39 24.60 -2.14
C VAL A 602 -13.79 23.20 -2.06
N ALA A 603 -12.45 23.08 -1.92
CA ALA A 603 -11.78 21.80 -1.77
C ALA A 603 -12.22 21.03 -0.50
N ALA A 604 -12.37 21.75 0.62
CA ALA A 604 -12.91 21.17 1.86
C ALA A 604 -14.35 20.66 1.67
N THR A 605 -15.17 21.40 0.91
CA THR A 605 -16.52 20.95 0.55
C THR A 605 -16.47 19.65 -0.26
N LEU A 606 -15.59 19.57 -1.26
CA LEU A 606 -15.39 18.35 -2.04
C LEU A 606 -14.94 17.18 -1.13
N GLN A 607 -13.93 17.38 -0.28
CA GLN A 607 -13.39 16.39 0.65
C GLN A 607 -14.47 15.85 1.61
N LEU A 608 -15.20 16.74 2.25
CA LEU A 608 -16.17 16.38 3.30
C LEU A 608 -17.50 15.85 2.74
N THR A 609 -17.75 16.03 1.44
CA THR A 609 -18.95 15.52 0.77
C THR A 609 -18.69 14.33 -0.15
N ALA A 610 -17.43 14.05 -0.50
CA ALA A 610 -17.06 12.87 -1.29
C ALA A 610 -17.25 11.57 -0.48
N LYS A 611 -17.27 10.44 -1.19
CA LYS A 611 -17.22 9.11 -0.58
C LYS A 611 -15.79 8.82 -0.11
N GLY A 612 -15.65 8.20 1.05
CA GLY A 612 -14.37 7.91 1.71
C GLY A 612 -14.31 8.53 3.11
N ILE A 613 -13.18 8.31 3.76
CA ILE A 613 -12.90 8.80 5.12
C ILE A 613 -12.17 10.14 4.99
N PRO A 614 -12.78 11.28 5.35
CA PRO A 614 -12.05 12.55 5.32
C PRO A 614 -11.00 12.57 6.43
N VAL A 615 -9.80 12.97 6.07
CA VAL A 615 -8.66 13.21 6.97
C VAL A 615 -8.35 14.69 6.96
N ILE A 616 -8.67 15.38 8.03
CA ILE A 616 -8.45 16.83 8.21
C ILE A 616 -7.12 17.01 8.90
N TYR A 617 -6.21 17.75 8.31
CA TYR A 617 -4.95 18.11 8.95
C TYR A 617 -5.18 19.28 9.91
N TYR A 618 -4.64 19.21 11.12
CA TYR A 618 -4.85 20.21 12.16
C TYR A 618 -4.52 21.63 11.67
N GLY A 619 -5.35 22.59 12.06
CA GLY A 619 -5.20 23.98 11.66
C GLY A 619 -5.82 24.35 10.32
N GLU A 620 -6.10 23.39 9.41
CA GLU A 620 -6.84 23.69 8.17
C GLU A 620 -8.18 24.35 8.46
N GLU A 621 -8.89 23.85 9.47
CA GLU A 621 -10.22 24.33 9.87
C GLU A 621 -10.22 25.76 10.39
N VAL A 622 -9.06 26.31 10.76
CA VAL A 622 -8.92 27.71 11.15
C VAL A 622 -8.15 28.54 10.12
N GLY A 623 -7.80 27.94 9.00
CA GLY A 623 -7.14 28.61 7.85
C GLY A 623 -5.63 28.67 7.95
N LEU A 624 -4.99 27.89 8.84
CA LEU A 624 -3.55 27.70 8.86
C LEU A 624 -3.10 26.89 7.64
N SER A 625 -1.91 27.18 7.15
CA SER A 625 -1.31 26.47 6.02
C SER A 625 0.17 26.83 5.92
N GLY A 626 1.00 25.91 5.45
CA GLY A 626 2.42 26.11 5.24
C GLY A 626 2.95 25.17 4.16
N LEU A 627 4.22 25.28 3.81
CA LEU A 627 4.87 24.45 2.80
C LEU A 627 5.71 23.36 3.44
N ASN A 628 5.79 22.21 2.80
CA ASN A 628 6.72 21.14 3.15
C ASN A 628 8.12 21.46 2.62
N ASN A 629 8.69 22.56 3.09
CA ASN A 629 9.95 23.10 2.62
C ASN A 629 11.09 22.78 3.58
N TYR A 630 12.06 22.02 3.11
CA TYR A 630 13.28 21.75 3.83
C TYR A 630 14.10 23.05 4.07
N PRO A 631 14.79 23.24 5.23
CA PRO A 631 14.99 22.26 6.29
C PRO A 631 13.93 22.25 7.40
N TYR A 632 13.10 23.27 7.48
CA TYR A 632 12.07 23.41 8.51
C TYR A 632 10.71 23.61 7.86
N GLN A 633 9.95 22.52 7.84
CA GLN A 633 8.65 22.46 7.19
C GLN A 633 7.68 23.42 7.87
N THR A 634 7.28 24.47 7.13
CA THR A 634 6.32 25.47 7.66
C THR A 634 4.88 24.94 7.72
N ASN A 635 4.59 23.78 7.09
CA ASN A 635 3.34 23.04 7.27
C ASN A 635 3.22 22.34 8.63
N ARG A 636 4.29 22.32 9.46
CA ARG A 636 4.31 21.76 10.82
C ARG A 636 4.22 22.86 11.89
N TYR A 637 3.26 23.74 11.72
CA TYR A 637 3.00 24.91 12.56
C TYR A 637 2.39 24.56 13.90
N ASP A 638 2.49 25.49 14.88
CA ASP A 638 1.73 25.39 16.12
C ASP A 638 0.27 25.72 15.89
N MET A 639 -0.64 24.98 16.54
CA MET A 639 -2.06 25.20 16.44
C MET A 639 -2.46 26.53 17.10
N ASP A 640 -3.17 27.37 16.37
CA ASP A 640 -3.68 28.66 16.86
C ASP A 640 -5.19 28.60 17.18
N PHE A 641 -5.51 28.18 18.39
CA PHE A 641 -6.91 28.10 18.85
C PHE A 641 -7.62 29.46 18.93
N SER A 642 -6.88 30.57 18.96
CA SER A 642 -7.50 31.90 18.97
C SER A 642 -8.26 32.21 17.69
N LYS A 643 -7.93 31.51 16.59
CA LYS A 643 -8.62 31.61 15.29
C LYS A 643 -9.93 30.83 15.24
N ALA A 644 -10.20 29.93 16.17
CA ALA A 644 -11.42 29.11 16.21
C ALA A 644 -12.62 29.93 16.71
N THR A 645 -13.01 30.94 15.95
CA THR A 645 -14.06 31.89 16.32
C THR A 645 -15.25 31.83 15.40
N LYS A 646 -16.39 32.36 15.86
CA LYS A 646 -17.60 32.52 15.05
C LYS A 646 -17.40 33.46 13.86
N ASP A 647 -16.41 34.33 13.89
CA ASP A 647 -16.13 35.32 12.85
C ASP A 647 -15.08 34.76 11.83
N ASN A 648 -14.45 33.62 12.09
CA ASN A 648 -13.57 32.95 11.15
C ASN A 648 -14.39 32.13 10.15
N VAL A 649 -14.43 32.58 8.91
CA VAL A 649 -15.21 31.97 7.83
C VAL A 649 -14.79 30.51 7.56
N THR A 650 -13.48 30.22 7.63
CA THR A 650 -12.94 28.87 7.42
C THR A 650 -13.43 27.93 8.53
N TYR A 651 -13.30 28.35 9.79
CA TYR A 651 -13.77 27.55 10.93
C TYR A 651 -15.27 27.24 10.84
N GLN A 652 -16.09 28.25 10.52
CA GLN A 652 -17.52 28.09 10.39
C GLN A 652 -17.89 27.16 9.20
N HIS A 653 -17.13 27.23 8.13
CA HIS A 653 -17.33 26.38 6.95
C HIS A 653 -17.11 24.90 7.29
N TYR A 654 -15.96 24.56 7.90
CA TYR A 654 -15.68 23.20 8.36
C TYR A 654 -16.71 22.70 9.37
N LYS A 655 -17.04 23.50 10.37
CA LYS A 655 -18.02 23.14 11.40
C LYS A 655 -19.42 22.87 10.80
N ASN A 656 -19.86 23.70 9.85
CA ASN A 656 -21.14 23.52 9.19
C ASN A 656 -21.17 22.24 8.32
N LEU A 657 -20.11 21.99 7.54
CA LEU A 657 -20.01 20.79 6.70
C LEU A 657 -19.97 19.52 7.55
N LEU A 658 -19.20 19.52 8.62
CA LEU A 658 -19.13 18.39 9.55
C LEU A 658 -20.45 18.16 10.27
N SER A 659 -21.16 19.21 10.66
CA SER A 659 -22.53 19.10 11.19
C SER A 659 -23.50 18.45 10.22
N ILE A 660 -23.43 18.82 8.94
CA ILE A 660 -24.24 18.21 7.87
C ILE A 660 -23.84 16.74 7.67
N ARG A 661 -22.53 16.45 7.55
CA ARG A 661 -22.04 15.09 7.40
C ARG A 661 -22.48 14.19 8.55
N ASN A 662 -22.36 14.66 9.79
CA ASN A 662 -22.76 13.92 10.98
C ASN A 662 -24.30 13.73 11.09
N ALA A 663 -25.09 14.68 10.59
CA ALA A 663 -26.55 14.54 10.53
C ALA A 663 -27.02 13.50 9.51
N TYR A 664 -26.23 13.27 8.44
CA TYR A 664 -26.53 12.35 7.34
C TYR A 664 -25.41 11.33 7.15
N THR A 665 -24.90 10.76 8.24
CA THR A 665 -23.69 9.91 8.26
C THR A 665 -23.77 8.75 7.26
N ASP A 666 -24.86 7.98 7.26
CA ASP A 666 -25.04 6.85 6.33
C ASP A 666 -24.99 7.29 4.85
N VAL A 667 -25.58 8.47 4.57
CA VAL A 667 -25.60 9.01 3.20
C VAL A 667 -24.20 9.37 2.73
N PHE A 668 -23.37 9.99 3.59
CA PHE A 668 -22.01 10.38 3.21
C PHE A 668 -21.03 9.22 3.25
N ALA A 669 -21.20 8.27 4.14
CA ALA A 669 -20.35 7.08 4.22
C ALA A 669 -20.65 6.09 3.08
N ARG A 670 -21.92 5.70 2.90
CA ARG A 670 -22.34 4.57 2.06
C ARG A 670 -23.10 4.98 0.80
N GLY A 671 -23.70 6.17 0.80
CA GLY A 671 -24.57 6.61 -0.29
C GLY A 671 -23.87 6.76 -1.63
N SER A 672 -24.64 6.55 -2.69
CA SER A 672 -24.22 6.88 -4.04
C SER A 672 -23.97 8.39 -4.18
N ARG A 673 -23.05 8.78 -5.05
CA ARG A 673 -22.78 10.17 -5.44
C ARG A 673 -23.04 10.32 -6.93
N THR A 674 -23.94 11.23 -7.30
CA THR A 674 -24.36 11.42 -8.69
C THR A 674 -24.31 12.90 -9.04
N VAL A 675 -23.63 13.22 -10.15
CA VAL A 675 -23.62 14.58 -10.70
C VAL A 675 -24.98 14.88 -11.27
N VAL A 676 -25.61 15.93 -10.77
CA VAL A 676 -26.92 16.44 -11.25
C VAL A 676 -26.69 17.45 -12.36
N ALA A 677 -25.75 18.38 -12.17
CA ALA A 677 -25.33 19.36 -13.15
C ALA A 677 -23.91 19.86 -12.82
N SER A 678 -23.10 20.09 -13.82
CA SER A 678 -21.76 20.69 -13.66
C SER A 678 -21.37 21.49 -14.91
N SER A 679 -20.50 22.48 -14.74
CA SER A 679 -19.95 23.27 -15.85
C SER A 679 -18.54 23.71 -15.50
N ASP A 680 -17.58 23.36 -16.35
CA ASP A 680 -16.20 23.85 -16.25
C ASP A 680 -16.13 25.36 -16.61
N GLU A 681 -16.94 25.79 -17.58
CA GLU A 681 -16.96 27.20 -18.04
C GLU A 681 -17.59 28.14 -17.00
N GLU A 682 -18.71 27.73 -16.39
CA GLU A 682 -19.43 28.53 -15.39
C GLU A 682 -18.93 28.30 -13.96
N GLY A 683 -18.08 27.29 -13.75
CA GLY A 683 -17.41 27.02 -12.49
C GLY A 683 -18.36 26.51 -11.38
N TYR A 684 -19.30 25.62 -11.69
CA TYR A 684 -20.16 25.03 -10.67
C TYR A 684 -20.27 23.52 -10.78
N ASP A 685 -20.57 22.88 -9.64
CA ASP A 685 -20.89 21.46 -9.52
C ASP A 685 -22.06 21.25 -8.57
N VAL A 686 -23.04 20.45 -8.99
CA VAL A 686 -24.21 20.07 -8.19
C VAL A 686 -24.27 18.55 -8.15
N VAL A 687 -24.11 18.01 -6.97
CA VAL A 687 -24.15 16.57 -6.74
C VAL A 687 -25.27 16.17 -5.79
N SER A 688 -25.86 15.01 -6.02
CA SER A 688 -26.75 14.37 -5.08
C SER A 688 -26.05 13.22 -4.37
N ARG A 689 -26.43 13.00 -3.11
CA ARG A 689 -26.06 11.82 -2.33
C ARG A 689 -27.35 11.14 -1.89
N SER A 690 -27.40 9.80 -2.04
CA SER A 690 -28.59 9.02 -1.63
C SER A 690 -28.17 7.66 -1.09
N TYR A 691 -28.89 7.20 -0.04
CA TYR A 691 -28.71 5.91 0.60
C TYR A 691 -30.07 5.40 1.09
N GLY A 692 -30.35 4.11 0.90
CA GLY A 692 -31.56 3.46 1.38
C GLY A 692 -32.82 3.77 0.59
N GLY A 693 -32.75 4.35 -0.60
CA GLY A 693 -33.84 4.56 -1.56
C GLY A 693 -34.75 5.71 -1.22
#